data_a01dc8a1b97f9b7ce0135fcb1512b871
#
_entry.id   a01dc8a1b97f9b7ce0135fcb1512b871
#
_cell.length_a   1.000
_cell.length_b   1.000
_cell.length_c   1.000
_cell.angle_alpha   90.00
_cell.angle_beta   90.00
_cell.angle_gamma   90.00
#
_symmetry.space_group_name_H-M   'P 1'
#
loop_
_entity.id
_entity.type
_entity.pdbx_description
1 polymer ?
#
loop_
_entity_poly.entity_id
_entity_poly.type
_entity_poly.pdbx_seq_one_letter_code
_entity_poly.pdbx_strand_id
1 'polypeptide(L)'
;MDRRQFLKLGGFITVSVATAGLAACGSTDYSDPGVPLASGSDWKFPQSVASGDPRADSAMLWTRVVPASFDAVAPAVAGKDEVAVRLIVSASDNTAALGGNTALAGTPIVDAKLPLKADFDDTLRHKVTGLQPGQVYFYQFIAGDVRSNVGRFKTAPAATADVPQLQFAYLTCQDWSINHWGALSHIASNESLDFIVHLGDYIYETVGEAFQSGAVESRHDQLKLPDGTYKSGTSGAKYATTVADYRYLYKKYRTDARLQAVHERFAFIAIWDDHEFTDDAWQDASTYEGIVAADGSDLHQPARRRSANQAWFEYMPADVTFDAAATTFQNIQIYRDFQFGKLMQLVMTDERLYRADHAIAESTINPATGKPLGSIGSRYLVPQALFDSVEGQKMAAATKAGADPLAAVGMLGTTQRDWWKSKMKAATSTWKLWGNEVSLLRMGLNGTDAIATLLALSAMSNVGKAIASTLPLVGGSVPLASSIVAASTAGASATLAQAAAMAIAGAAANTGAQGAAAVGAGLSAAQAGITVAAYNSGSPAAAAQVIAFGWIKPDVQAKGAASSFVAASGQQAALAPFFTRFLLNCDHWDGYNSERKNLMAHLKNNAIGNVVAITGDIHSFFAGTVSDDFDAAGGGTPVMVDLVSAGVSSDSFFSYLKSAAGSMGDIGTLVSYPLAIPVTGLGTVNLDINLLDYTMGKAAPTIDSLLEQLRVQLRGALAAKGVPEAQLDATVAAVQAGLKASTDFSATLLGLAQQLSGLGNNPWIKHLNTDAQGYTVVTLTPGKLVAQFKQVNKLIGTAAPSNVIARVTTATVTAGAAAVVVS
;
A
#
# COMPACT_ATOMS: atom_id res chain seq x y z
N MET A 1 15.87 -15.96 -39.16
CA MET A 1 17.18 -15.58 -38.60
C MET A 1 18.01 -16.83 -38.41
N ASP A 2 19.19 -16.88 -38.98
CA ASP A 2 20.09 -18.03 -38.95
C ASP A 2 20.78 -18.15 -37.57
N ARG A 3 21.00 -19.39 -37.11
CA ARG A 3 21.70 -19.73 -35.85
C ARG A 3 23.05 -19.01 -35.69
N ARG A 4 23.68 -18.57 -36.78
CA ARG A 4 24.93 -17.79 -36.77
C ARG A 4 24.73 -16.32 -36.41
N GLN A 5 23.56 -15.73 -36.58
CA GLN A 5 23.24 -14.37 -36.15
C GLN A 5 22.90 -14.31 -34.66
N PHE A 6 22.31 -15.37 -34.11
CA PHE A 6 22.03 -15.46 -32.66
C PHE A 6 23.31 -15.55 -31.82
N LEU A 7 24.38 -16.20 -32.36
CA LEU A 7 25.66 -16.32 -31.66
C LEU A 7 26.53 -15.03 -31.75
N LYS A 8 26.18 -14.09 -32.61
CA LYS A 8 26.87 -12.79 -32.70
C LYS A 8 26.26 -11.72 -31.79
N LEU A 9 25.06 -11.89 -31.31
CA LEU A 9 24.40 -11.00 -30.32
C LEU A 9 24.68 -11.40 -28.85
N GLY A 10 25.26 -12.59 -28.63
CA GLY A 10 25.66 -13.09 -27.30
C GLY A 10 27.08 -12.76 -26.86
N GLY A 11 27.75 -11.83 -27.49
CA GLY A 11 29.19 -11.62 -27.36
C GLY A 11 29.67 -10.37 -26.68
N PHE A 12 29.00 -9.90 -25.60
CA PHE A 12 29.59 -8.92 -24.66
C PHE A 12 29.25 -9.29 -23.21
N ILE A 13 29.52 -10.54 -22.84
CA ILE A 13 29.82 -10.84 -21.44
C ILE A 13 31.33 -10.74 -21.33
N THR A 14 31.86 -9.65 -20.87
CA THR A 14 33.22 -9.59 -20.34
C THR A 14 33.24 -10.42 -19.05
N VAL A 15 33.42 -11.73 -19.23
CA VAL A 15 33.88 -12.59 -18.15
C VAL A 15 35.36 -12.22 -17.94
N SER A 16 35.64 -11.40 -16.96
CA SER A 16 36.97 -11.31 -16.39
C SER A 16 37.22 -12.64 -15.68
N VAL A 17 37.84 -13.60 -16.39
CA VAL A 17 38.42 -14.79 -15.79
C VAL A 17 39.59 -14.33 -14.95
N ALA A 18 39.36 -14.10 -13.66
CA ALA A 18 40.44 -14.01 -12.70
C ALA A 18 40.99 -15.44 -12.52
N THR A 19 42.16 -15.70 -13.07
CA THR A 19 42.98 -16.86 -12.74
C THR A 19 43.24 -16.86 -11.24
N ALA A 20 42.69 -17.83 -10.53
CA ALA A 20 42.92 -18.04 -9.13
C ALA A 20 44.39 -18.40 -8.89
N GLY A 21 45.20 -17.44 -8.53
CA GLY A 21 46.48 -17.60 -7.88
C GLY A 21 46.30 -17.34 -6.40
N LEU A 22 46.49 -18.38 -5.60
CA LEU A 22 46.68 -18.29 -4.16
C LEU A 22 47.93 -17.45 -3.86
N ALA A 23 47.74 -16.18 -3.54
CA ALA A 23 48.76 -15.40 -2.81
C ALA A 23 48.16 -14.15 -2.22
N ALA A 24 48.28 -13.99 -0.91
CA ALA A 24 48.37 -12.78 -0.13
C ALA A 24 47.32 -11.68 -0.32
N CYS A 25 46.77 -11.21 0.82
CA CYS A 25 46.08 -9.92 0.99
C CYS A 25 46.88 -8.80 0.33
N GLY A 26 46.55 -8.52 -0.93
CA GLY A 26 47.07 -7.37 -1.68
C GLY A 26 45.88 -6.47 -2.00
N SER A 27 45.98 -5.18 -1.64
CA SER A 27 45.10 -4.12 -2.04
C SER A 27 44.91 -4.18 -3.55
N THR A 28 43.68 -4.42 -4.03
CA THR A 28 43.35 -4.22 -5.44
C THR A 28 43.24 -2.74 -5.69
N ASP A 29 44.34 -2.16 -6.19
CA ASP A 29 44.40 -0.77 -6.64
C ASP A 29 43.57 -0.64 -7.93
N TYR A 30 42.35 -0.12 -7.83
CA TYR A 30 41.57 0.30 -8.99
C TYR A 30 41.99 1.70 -9.38
N SER A 31 43.15 1.84 -10.04
CA SER A 31 43.57 3.10 -10.62
C SER A 31 43.10 3.17 -12.08
N ASP A 32 42.23 4.12 -12.39
CA ASP A 32 42.11 4.62 -13.77
C ASP A 32 43.36 5.47 -14.04
N PRO A 33 44.27 5.06 -14.97
CA PRO A 33 45.57 5.66 -15.10
C PRO A 33 45.56 7.00 -15.81
N GLY A 34 44.61 7.85 -15.62
CA GLY A 34 44.54 9.14 -16.31
C GLY A 34 43.81 10.25 -15.57
N VAL A 35 42.99 9.94 -14.59
CA VAL A 35 42.19 10.97 -13.89
C VAL A 35 42.83 11.36 -12.57
N PRO A 36 43.16 12.64 -12.32
CA PRO A 36 43.76 13.08 -11.06
C PRO A 36 42.80 12.97 -9.91
N LEU A 37 43.29 12.65 -8.70
CA LEU A 37 42.48 12.75 -7.50
C LEU A 37 42.01 14.18 -7.27
N ALA A 38 40.78 14.35 -6.82
CA ALA A 38 40.29 15.63 -6.33
C ALA A 38 41.26 16.16 -5.27
N SER A 39 41.49 17.48 -5.25
CA SER A 39 42.42 18.14 -4.34
C SER A 39 41.76 19.31 -3.62
N GLY A 40 42.33 19.72 -2.47
CA GLY A 40 41.86 20.85 -1.67
C GLY A 40 40.53 20.53 -0.92
N SER A 41 39.97 21.57 -0.32
CA SER A 41 38.82 21.49 0.58
C SER A 41 37.49 22.00 -0.02
N ASP A 42 37.46 22.30 -1.33
CA ASP A 42 36.29 22.85 -2.02
C ASP A 42 35.30 21.78 -2.53
N TRP A 43 35.01 20.78 -1.70
CA TRP A 43 34.12 19.68 -2.02
C TRP A 43 33.07 19.48 -0.94
N LYS A 44 31.91 18.85 -1.28
CA LYS A 44 30.89 18.39 -0.34
C LYS A 44 30.14 17.16 -0.85
N PHE A 45 29.49 16.43 0.08
CA PHE A 45 28.68 15.25 -0.12
C PHE A 45 27.23 15.55 0.29
N PRO A 46 26.46 16.29 -0.51
CA PRO A 46 25.20 16.90 -0.08
C PRO A 46 24.08 15.88 0.17
N GLN A 47 24.16 14.68 -0.38
CA GLN A 47 23.23 13.59 -0.20
C GLN A 47 23.81 12.44 0.65
N SER A 48 24.92 12.71 1.37
CA SER A 48 25.65 11.74 2.19
C SER A 48 26.07 10.49 1.40
N VAL A 49 26.01 9.32 2.01
CA VAL A 49 26.40 8.03 1.43
C VAL A 49 25.28 7.01 1.55
N ALA A 50 25.29 6.00 0.69
CA ALA A 50 24.36 4.89 0.73
C ALA A 50 25.03 3.58 0.30
N SER A 51 24.48 2.46 0.76
CA SER A 51 24.86 1.13 0.32
C SER A 51 23.62 0.34 -0.08
N GLY A 52 23.79 -0.67 -0.94
CA GLY A 52 22.68 -1.48 -1.37
C GLY A 52 23.09 -2.84 -1.93
N ASP A 53 22.08 -3.65 -2.22
CA ASP A 53 22.20 -4.99 -2.77
C ASP A 53 23.26 -5.85 -2.07
N PRO A 54 23.15 -6.05 -0.74
CA PRO A 54 24.13 -6.81 0.02
C PRO A 54 24.06 -8.29 -0.38
N ARG A 55 25.14 -8.79 -0.98
CA ARG A 55 25.35 -10.20 -1.29
C ARG A 55 26.36 -10.82 -0.34
N ALA A 56 26.59 -12.10 -0.45
CA ALA A 56 27.53 -12.81 0.44
C ALA A 56 28.98 -12.28 0.31
N ASP A 57 29.34 -11.77 -0.86
CA ASP A 57 30.71 -11.37 -1.22
C ASP A 57 30.82 -9.95 -1.78
N SER A 58 29.70 -9.21 -1.85
CA SER A 58 29.68 -7.89 -2.49
C SER A 58 28.55 -6.99 -1.98
N ALA A 59 28.70 -5.69 -2.21
CA ALA A 59 27.67 -4.67 -2.03
C ALA A 59 27.89 -3.51 -2.98
N MET A 60 26.83 -2.78 -3.33
CA MET A 60 26.91 -1.53 -4.07
C MET A 60 27.09 -0.37 -3.08
N LEU A 61 28.07 0.50 -3.32
CA LEU A 61 28.28 1.73 -2.54
C LEU A 61 28.01 2.93 -3.40
N TRP A 62 27.47 3.99 -2.80
CA TRP A 62 26.97 5.17 -3.51
C TRP A 62 27.29 6.46 -2.74
N THR A 63 27.59 7.52 -3.49
CA THR A 63 27.59 8.91 -3.03
C THR A 63 27.38 9.86 -4.20
N ARG A 64 27.17 11.14 -3.89
CA ARG A 64 27.24 12.25 -4.85
C ARG A 64 28.23 13.29 -4.34
N VAL A 65 29.08 13.80 -5.22
CA VAL A 65 30.15 14.74 -4.87
C VAL A 65 30.04 15.99 -5.73
N VAL A 66 30.02 17.16 -5.11
CA VAL A 66 29.95 18.44 -5.83
C VAL A 66 30.89 19.47 -5.21
N PRO A 67 31.25 20.54 -5.94
CA PRO A 67 31.94 21.66 -5.34
C PRO A 67 31.16 22.27 -4.17
N ALA A 68 31.86 22.71 -3.12
CA ALA A 68 31.26 23.28 -1.91
C ALA A 68 30.36 24.49 -2.20
N SER A 69 30.67 25.27 -3.24
CA SER A 69 29.92 26.43 -3.68
C SER A 69 28.57 26.13 -4.33
N PHE A 70 28.34 24.87 -4.78
CA PHE A 70 27.08 24.49 -5.44
C PHE A 70 25.96 24.34 -4.43
N ASP A 71 24.71 24.62 -4.84
CA ASP A 71 23.55 24.19 -4.09
C ASP A 71 23.46 22.65 -4.03
N ALA A 72 22.85 22.12 -2.97
CA ALA A 72 22.73 20.67 -2.78
C ALA A 72 21.95 19.98 -3.92
N VAL A 73 21.02 20.69 -4.55
CA VAL A 73 20.18 20.17 -5.65
C VAL A 73 20.63 20.68 -7.02
N ALA A 74 21.73 21.46 -7.10
CA ALA A 74 22.26 21.94 -8.37
C ALA A 74 22.63 20.76 -9.31
N PRO A 75 22.42 20.89 -10.63
CA PRO A 75 22.87 19.89 -11.59
C PRO A 75 24.40 19.88 -11.70
N ALA A 76 24.96 18.76 -12.14
CA ALA A 76 26.35 18.68 -12.53
C ALA A 76 26.66 19.65 -13.70
N VAL A 77 27.87 20.17 -13.74
CA VAL A 77 28.31 21.06 -14.82
C VAL A 77 29.14 20.27 -15.83
N ALA A 78 28.61 20.14 -17.04
CA ALA A 78 29.32 19.49 -18.13
C ALA A 78 30.63 20.24 -18.46
N GLY A 79 31.68 19.47 -18.84
CA GLY A 79 32.95 20.03 -19.28
C GLY A 79 33.90 20.48 -18.19
N LYS A 80 33.64 20.14 -16.90
CA LYS A 80 34.68 20.22 -15.87
C LYS A 80 35.71 19.12 -16.05
N ASP A 81 36.97 19.42 -15.70
CA ASP A 81 38.04 18.44 -15.65
C ASP A 81 37.58 17.23 -14.80
N GLU A 82 37.70 16.04 -15.37
CA GLU A 82 37.39 14.80 -14.63
C GLU A 82 38.35 14.67 -13.45
N VAL A 83 37.81 14.46 -12.28
CA VAL A 83 38.54 14.17 -11.05
C VAL A 83 38.11 12.84 -10.48
N ALA A 84 38.99 12.17 -9.74
CA ALA A 84 38.69 10.94 -9.05
C ALA A 84 38.43 11.22 -7.55
N VAL A 85 37.52 10.47 -7.00
CA VAL A 85 37.19 10.42 -5.57
C VAL A 85 37.70 9.11 -5.01
N ARG A 86 38.32 9.13 -3.84
CA ARG A 86 38.84 7.93 -3.19
C ARG A 86 37.71 7.28 -2.37
N LEU A 87 37.53 5.99 -2.51
CA LEU A 87 36.67 5.16 -1.67
C LEU A 87 37.55 4.26 -0.81
N ILE A 88 37.31 4.24 0.50
CA ILE A 88 37.91 3.30 1.44
C ILE A 88 36.82 2.46 2.12
N VAL A 89 37.11 1.16 2.33
CA VAL A 89 36.26 0.23 3.07
C VAL A 89 37.09 -0.46 4.16
N SER A 90 36.56 -0.56 5.37
CA SER A 90 37.21 -1.18 6.52
C SER A 90 36.31 -2.25 7.15
N ALA A 91 36.92 -3.34 7.59
CA ALA A 91 36.26 -4.36 8.41
C ALA A 91 36.41 -4.08 9.92
N SER A 92 37.19 -3.06 10.30
CA SER A 92 37.33 -2.66 11.71
C SER A 92 36.05 -2.00 12.21
N ASP A 93 35.76 -2.13 13.50
CA ASP A 93 34.60 -1.46 14.10
C ASP A 93 34.78 0.07 14.06
N ASN A 94 33.87 0.73 13.40
CA ASN A 94 33.78 2.18 13.25
C ASN A 94 32.40 2.70 13.71
N THR A 95 31.70 1.95 14.56
CA THR A 95 30.34 2.31 15.03
C THR A 95 30.29 3.71 15.65
N ALA A 96 31.34 4.13 16.36
CA ALA A 96 31.43 5.46 16.97
C ALA A 96 31.57 6.60 15.93
N ALA A 97 32.05 6.30 14.71
CA ALA A 97 32.20 7.27 13.63
C ALA A 97 30.98 7.31 12.68
N LEU A 98 30.06 6.37 12.81
CA LEU A 98 28.90 6.18 11.91
C LEU A 98 28.03 7.45 11.85
N GLY A 99 27.74 7.90 10.63
CA GLY A 99 26.99 9.13 10.39
C GLY A 99 27.77 10.43 10.62
N GLY A 100 29.06 10.33 10.95
CA GLY A 100 30.00 11.45 11.04
C GLY A 100 31.12 11.37 10.00
N ASN A 101 31.89 12.43 9.85
CA ASN A 101 32.98 12.53 8.86
C ASN A 101 34.37 12.23 9.42
N THR A 102 34.46 11.63 10.62
CA THR A 102 35.73 11.18 11.18
C THR A 102 36.36 10.12 10.29
N ALA A 103 37.69 10.15 10.15
CA ALA A 103 38.40 9.16 9.35
C ALA A 103 38.16 7.74 9.84
N LEU A 104 37.93 6.80 8.92
CA LEU A 104 37.82 5.39 9.24
C LEU A 104 39.06 4.87 9.94
N ALA A 105 38.88 4.12 11.03
CA ALA A 105 39.93 3.38 11.71
C ALA A 105 40.20 2.02 11.03
N GLY A 106 41.42 1.52 11.23
CA GLY A 106 41.86 0.24 10.72
C GLY A 106 42.47 0.31 9.31
N THR A 107 43.09 -0.80 8.90
CA THR A 107 43.63 -0.92 7.56
C THR A 107 42.47 -1.09 6.55
N PRO A 108 42.42 -0.26 5.49
CA PRO A 108 41.43 -0.45 4.45
C PRO A 108 41.58 -1.81 3.75
N ILE A 109 40.46 -2.52 3.55
CA ILE A 109 40.40 -3.73 2.72
C ILE A 109 40.12 -3.40 1.26
N VAL A 110 39.56 -2.20 1.00
CA VAL A 110 39.40 -1.61 -0.32
C VAL A 110 39.89 -0.16 -0.24
N ASP A 111 40.66 0.22 -1.23
CA ASP A 111 41.16 1.59 -1.45
C ASP A 111 41.10 1.85 -2.97
N ALA A 112 40.03 2.48 -3.41
CA ALA A 112 39.74 2.63 -4.85
C ALA A 112 39.65 4.10 -5.23
N LYS A 113 40.08 4.42 -6.46
CA LYS A 113 39.90 5.73 -7.11
C LYS A 113 38.77 5.61 -8.11
N LEU A 114 37.75 6.45 -7.96
CA LEU A 114 36.52 6.42 -8.74
C LEU A 114 36.39 7.72 -9.53
N PRO A 115 36.36 7.68 -10.87
CA PRO A 115 36.16 8.88 -11.68
C PRO A 115 34.78 9.48 -11.50
N LEU A 116 34.70 10.78 -11.23
CA LEU A 116 33.47 11.53 -11.13
C LEU A 116 33.01 11.94 -12.53
N LYS A 117 31.77 11.68 -12.90
CA LYS A 117 31.25 11.94 -14.24
C LYS A 117 30.02 12.82 -14.19
N ALA A 118 30.05 13.97 -14.81
CA ALA A 118 28.96 14.92 -14.91
C ALA A 118 27.74 14.33 -15.66
N ASP A 119 27.96 13.43 -16.61
CA ASP A 119 26.89 12.75 -17.35
C ASP A 119 25.92 11.97 -16.44
N PHE A 120 26.42 11.53 -15.28
CA PHE A 120 25.64 10.84 -14.23
C PHE A 120 25.41 11.75 -13.00
N ASP A 121 25.27 13.06 -13.20
CA ASP A 121 24.99 14.09 -12.19
C ASP A 121 25.93 14.05 -10.97
N ASP A 122 27.23 13.78 -11.23
CA ASP A 122 28.28 13.66 -10.21
C ASP A 122 28.01 12.58 -9.16
N THR A 123 27.20 11.58 -9.48
CA THR A 123 27.01 10.40 -8.63
C THR A 123 28.11 9.37 -8.85
N LEU A 124 28.48 8.68 -7.80
CA LEU A 124 29.41 7.57 -7.81
C LEU A 124 28.68 6.30 -7.36
N ARG A 125 28.81 5.26 -8.14
CA ARG A 125 28.29 3.92 -7.87
C ARG A 125 29.42 2.92 -8.04
N HIS A 126 29.73 2.17 -6.99
CA HIS A 126 30.83 1.21 -7.04
C HIS A 126 30.45 -0.09 -6.37
N LYS A 127 30.56 -1.19 -7.12
CA LYS A 127 30.36 -2.54 -6.57
C LYS A 127 31.66 -3.01 -5.94
N VAL A 128 31.66 -3.12 -4.61
CA VAL A 128 32.74 -3.73 -3.88
C VAL A 128 32.56 -5.24 -3.89
N THR A 129 33.63 -5.98 -4.17
CA THR A 129 33.63 -7.45 -4.27
C THR A 129 34.71 -8.07 -3.40
N GLY A 130 34.71 -9.41 -3.22
CA GLY A 130 35.71 -10.13 -2.43
C GLY A 130 35.51 -10.00 -0.91
N LEU A 131 34.32 -9.61 -0.48
CA LEU A 131 33.96 -9.47 0.92
C LEU A 131 33.68 -10.83 1.58
N GLN A 132 33.76 -10.87 2.91
CA GLN A 132 33.41 -12.07 3.69
C GLN A 132 31.90 -12.08 3.98
N PRO A 133 31.22 -13.26 3.90
CA PRO A 133 29.80 -13.37 4.18
C PRO A 133 29.43 -13.09 5.62
N GLY A 134 28.30 -12.43 5.84
CA GLY A 134 27.73 -12.14 7.16
C GLY A 134 28.50 -11.09 7.98
N GLN A 135 29.46 -10.41 7.36
CA GLN A 135 30.36 -9.46 8.01
C GLN A 135 29.83 -8.02 7.90
N VAL A 136 30.04 -7.23 8.95
CA VAL A 136 29.79 -5.79 8.94
C VAL A 136 31.02 -5.06 8.40
N TYR A 137 30.77 -4.08 7.53
CA TYR A 137 31.77 -3.19 6.94
C TYR A 137 31.37 -1.74 7.09
N PHE A 138 32.40 -0.87 7.18
CA PHE A 138 32.26 0.58 7.17
C PHE A 138 32.97 1.15 5.96
N TYR A 139 32.45 2.23 5.40
CA TYR A 139 33.02 2.85 4.21
C TYR A 139 32.93 4.37 4.26
N GLN A 140 33.82 5.04 3.49
CA GLN A 140 33.90 6.48 3.43
C GLN A 140 34.46 6.92 2.08
N PHE A 141 33.86 7.95 1.50
CA PHE A 141 34.40 8.61 0.30
C PHE A 141 35.20 9.85 0.68
N ILE A 142 36.25 10.15 -0.10
CA ILE A 142 37.18 11.24 0.17
C ILE A 142 37.41 12.01 -1.13
N ALA A 143 37.06 13.30 -1.15
CA ALA A 143 37.32 14.23 -2.24
C ALA A 143 38.26 15.35 -1.76
N GLY A 144 39.50 15.34 -2.22
CA GLY A 144 40.55 16.21 -1.66
C GLY A 144 40.76 15.96 -0.17
N ASP A 145 40.59 17.02 0.62
CA ASP A 145 40.73 16.99 2.08
C ASP A 145 39.39 16.69 2.79
N VAL A 146 38.27 16.63 2.01
CA VAL A 146 36.94 16.48 2.56
C VAL A 146 36.51 15.01 2.58
N ARG A 147 35.95 14.59 3.70
CA ARG A 147 35.43 13.25 3.91
C ARG A 147 33.91 13.28 3.93
N SER A 148 33.29 12.27 3.30
CA SER A 148 31.86 12.00 3.50
C SER A 148 31.59 11.56 4.94
N ASN A 149 30.30 11.45 5.31
CA ASN A 149 29.93 10.67 6.48
C ASN A 149 30.37 9.21 6.31
N VAL A 150 30.59 8.53 7.44
CA VAL A 150 30.87 7.10 7.48
C VAL A 150 29.56 6.34 7.28
N GLY A 151 29.54 5.46 6.27
CA GLY A 151 28.45 4.53 6.05
C GLY A 151 28.78 3.13 6.56
N ARG A 152 27.74 2.32 6.77
CA ARG A 152 27.82 0.92 7.23
C ARG A 152 26.93 0.03 6.36
N PHE A 153 27.40 -1.19 6.11
CA PHE A 153 26.56 -2.27 5.57
C PHE A 153 26.96 -3.62 6.17
N LYS A 154 26.06 -4.60 5.99
CA LYS A 154 26.33 -5.99 6.36
C LYS A 154 26.14 -6.85 5.12
N THR A 155 27.10 -7.70 4.79
CA THR A 155 26.98 -8.68 3.71
C THR A 155 25.97 -9.76 4.07
N ALA A 156 25.30 -10.34 3.05
CA ALA A 156 24.46 -11.49 3.25
C ALA A 156 25.26 -12.68 3.79
N PRO A 157 24.67 -13.57 4.58
CA PRO A 157 25.28 -14.85 4.94
C PRO A 157 25.55 -15.69 3.70
N ALA A 158 26.58 -16.56 3.77
CA ALA A 158 26.85 -17.50 2.70
C ALA A 158 25.62 -18.38 2.40
N ALA A 159 25.37 -18.74 1.14
CA ALA A 159 24.18 -19.48 0.71
C ALA A 159 23.96 -20.80 1.48
N THR A 160 25.03 -21.42 1.93
CA THR A 160 25.01 -22.69 2.68
C THR A 160 24.96 -22.51 4.21
N ALA A 161 25.02 -21.27 4.70
CA ALA A 161 25.01 -21.00 6.12
C ALA A 161 23.65 -21.25 6.78
N ASP A 162 23.67 -21.85 7.95
CA ASP A 162 22.51 -21.92 8.83
C ASP A 162 22.36 -20.59 9.56
N VAL A 163 21.28 -19.86 9.24
CA VAL A 163 21.01 -18.53 9.79
C VAL A 163 19.89 -18.66 10.83
N PRO A 164 20.16 -18.37 12.10
CA PRO A 164 19.15 -18.53 13.15
C PRO A 164 18.07 -17.45 13.09
N GLN A 165 18.42 -16.25 12.63
CA GLN A 165 17.51 -15.11 12.52
C GLN A 165 18.02 -14.10 11.50
N LEU A 166 17.08 -13.47 10.79
CA LEU A 166 17.26 -12.23 10.02
C LEU A 166 16.25 -11.20 10.48
N GLN A 167 16.65 -9.93 10.49
CA GLN A 167 15.74 -8.82 10.79
C GLN A 167 15.93 -7.71 9.76
N PHE A 168 14.85 -7.31 9.11
CA PHE A 168 14.85 -6.22 8.14
C PHE A 168 13.57 -5.40 8.24
N ALA A 169 13.60 -4.15 7.75
CA ALA A 169 12.39 -3.38 7.54
C ALA A 169 12.07 -3.30 6.06
N TYR A 170 10.80 -3.13 5.71
CA TYR A 170 10.42 -2.69 4.38
C TYR A 170 9.59 -1.42 4.43
N LEU A 171 9.84 -0.56 3.44
CA LEU A 171 9.32 0.79 3.29
C LEU A 171 8.72 0.94 1.90
N THR A 172 7.77 1.87 1.77
CA THR A 172 7.16 2.27 0.50
C THR A 172 6.58 3.68 0.64
N CYS A 173 6.30 4.36 -0.46
CA CYS A 173 5.45 5.54 -0.55
C CYS A 173 5.87 6.66 0.43
N GLN A 174 7.06 7.22 0.20
CA GLN A 174 7.62 8.29 1.03
C GLN A 174 7.43 9.68 0.40
N ASP A 175 6.19 10.19 0.34
CA ASP A 175 5.91 11.52 -0.20
C ASP A 175 6.58 12.63 0.63
N TRP A 176 7.29 13.55 -0.06
CA TRP A 176 7.88 14.75 0.53
C TRP A 176 6.83 15.76 0.99
N SER A 177 5.71 15.83 0.29
CA SER A 177 4.70 16.88 0.42
C SER A 177 3.61 16.55 1.43
N ILE A 178 3.69 15.40 2.13
CA ILE A 178 2.66 14.92 3.06
C ILE A 178 3.27 14.50 4.39
N ASN A 179 2.57 14.82 5.49
CA ASN A 179 2.88 14.36 6.85
C ASN A 179 4.33 14.67 7.28
N HIS A 180 5.03 13.72 7.88
CA HIS A 180 6.40 13.87 8.38
C HIS A 180 7.20 12.58 8.21
N TRP A 181 8.53 12.73 8.18
CA TRP A 181 9.46 11.60 8.04
C TRP A 181 10.03 11.12 9.39
N GLY A 182 9.24 11.26 10.47
CA GLY A 182 9.61 10.75 11.81
C GLY A 182 9.87 9.26 11.86
N ALA A 183 9.18 8.47 10.99
CA ALA A 183 9.45 7.05 10.81
C ALA A 183 10.92 6.76 10.51
N LEU A 184 11.54 7.55 9.62
CA LEU A 184 12.95 7.38 9.25
C LEU A 184 13.90 7.66 10.43
N SER A 185 13.61 8.71 11.23
CA SER A 185 14.36 8.94 12.49
C SER A 185 14.27 7.74 13.44
N HIS A 186 13.07 7.19 13.57
CA HIS A 186 12.83 6.06 14.47
C HIS A 186 13.59 4.82 13.98
N ILE A 187 13.56 4.53 12.68
CA ILE A 187 14.32 3.43 12.06
C ILE A 187 15.82 3.61 12.35
N ALA A 188 16.38 4.78 12.05
CA ALA A 188 17.81 5.05 12.22
C ALA A 188 18.28 4.93 13.67
N SER A 189 17.42 5.25 14.65
CA SER A 189 17.81 5.34 16.06
C SER A 189 17.40 4.13 16.91
N ASN A 190 16.34 3.43 16.54
CA ASN A 190 15.69 2.44 17.40
C ASN A 190 15.63 1.03 16.80
N GLU A 191 15.89 0.86 15.47
CA GLU A 191 15.85 -0.47 14.87
C GLU A 191 17.25 -1.07 14.72
N SER A 192 17.32 -2.38 14.90
CA SER A 192 18.53 -3.17 14.67
C SER A 192 18.32 -4.10 13.49
N LEU A 193 18.65 -3.63 12.28
CA LEU A 193 18.32 -4.32 11.04
C LEU A 193 19.57 -4.84 10.34
N ASP A 194 19.42 -5.94 9.61
CA ASP A 194 20.43 -6.45 8.69
C ASP A 194 20.47 -5.62 7.41
N PHE A 195 19.29 -5.24 6.87
CA PHE A 195 19.11 -4.43 5.66
C PHE A 195 17.70 -3.82 5.63
N ILE A 196 17.42 -3.00 4.62
CA ILE A 196 16.10 -2.44 4.34
C ILE A 196 15.67 -2.85 2.92
N VAL A 197 14.39 -3.16 2.73
CA VAL A 197 13.75 -3.29 1.42
C VAL A 197 12.91 -2.05 1.17
N HIS A 198 13.05 -1.44 -0.01
CA HIS A 198 12.20 -0.33 -0.46
C HIS A 198 11.42 -0.78 -1.69
N LEU A 199 10.09 -0.75 -1.58
CA LEU A 199 9.16 -1.33 -2.54
C LEU A 199 8.58 -0.30 -3.53
N GLY A 200 9.29 0.80 -3.74
CA GLY A 200 8.88 1.83 -4.68
C GLY A 200 8.26 3.07 -4.03
N ASP A 201 7.95 4.06 -4.87
CA ASP A 201 7.54 5.41 -4.47
C ASP A 201 8.57 6.06 -3.54
N TYR A 202 9.83 5.91 -3.90
CA TYR A 202 10.91 6.61 -3.22
C TYR A 202 10.87 8.11 -3.48
N ILE A 203 10.33 8.50 -4.64
CA ILE A 203 9.99 9.88 -5.01
C ILE A 203 8.56 9.91 -5.56
N TYR A 204 7.96 11.11 -5.61
CA TYR A 204 6.73 11.38 -6.33
C TYR A 204 7.01 12.37 -7.45
N GLU A 205 6.63 12.05 -8.67
CA GLU A 205 6.92 12.83 -9.88
C GLU A 205 6.05 14.08 -9.99
N THR A 206 4.94 14.15 -9.24
CA THR A 206 4.01 15.27 -9.22
C THR A 206 4.29 16.22 -8.08
N VAL A 207 3.97 17.50 -8.30
CA VAL A 207 4.09 18.57 -7.31
C VAL A 207 2.82 19.38 -7.30
N GLY A 208 2.14 19.44 -6.15
CA GLY A 208 0.91 20.22 -5.97
C GLY A 208 -0.36 19.49 -6.41
N GLU A 209 -0.37 18.18 -6.48
CA GLU A 209 -1.56 17.38 -6.71
C GLU A 209 -2.53 17.41 -5.53
N ALA A 210 -3.80 17.10 -5.81
CA ALA A 210 -4.84 17.09 -4.79
C ALA A 210 -4.56 16.11 -3.65
N PHE A 211 -3.98 14.95 -3.94
CA PHE A 211 -3.59 13.97 -2.94
C PHE A 211 -2.37 14.42 -2.11
N GLN A 212 -1.63 15.43 -2.58
CA GLN A 212 -0.52 16.07 -1.88
C GLN A 212 -0.95 17.32 -1.09
N SER A 213 -2.24 17.54 -0.88
CA SER A 213 -2.78 18.72 -0.20
C SER A 213 -2.85 18.61 1.33
N GLY A 214 -2.38 17.51 1.89
CA GLY A 214 -2.34 17.26 3.32
C GLY A 214 -1.40 18.20 4.09
N ALA A 215 -1.44 18.11 5.42
CA ALA A 215 -0.48 18.81 6.26
C ALA A 215 0.93 18.27 6.04
N VAL A 216 1.92 19.17 5.92
CA VAL A 216 3.33 18.85 5.74
C VAL A 216 4.17 19.49 6.85
N GLU A 217 5.20 18.81 7.28
CA GLU A 217 6.07 19.35 8.32
C GLU A 217 6.89 20.55 7.84
N SER A 218 7.22 21.45 8.79
CA SER A 218 7.93 22.70 8.49
C SER A 218 9.36 22.53 7.94
N ARG A 219 9.93 21.34 8.01
CA ARG A 219 11.25 21.00 7.44
C ARG A 219 11.20 20.77 5.93
N HIS A 220 10.02 20.43 5.39
CA HIS A 220 9.83 20.14 3.99
C HIS A 220 9.28 21.38 3.28
N ASP A 221 10.14 22.07 2.55
CA ASP A 221 9.74 23.17 1.70
C ASP A 221 9.09 22.66 0.41
N GLN A 222 8.40 23.54 -0.28
CA GLN A 222 7.73 23.23 -1.53
C GLN A 222 8.73 22.80 -2.60
N LEU A 223 8.45 21.67 -3.24
CA LEU A 223 9.19 21.18 -4.40
C LEU A 223 9.03 22.11 -5.61
N LYS A 224 10.06 22.22 -6.45
CA LYS A 224 10.08 23.06 -7.65
C LYS A 224 10.81 22.33 -8.77
N LEU A 225 10.06 21.66 -9.63
CA LEU A 225 10.61 20.95 -10.78
C LEU A 225 11.28 21.98 -11.74
N PRO A 226 12.53 21.75 -12.19
CA PRO A 226 13.24 22.63 -13.11
C PRO A 226 12.49 22.88 -14.41
N ASP A 227 12.00 21.82 -15.06
CA ASP A 227 11.33 21.83 -16.35
C ASP A 227 9.86 21.37 -16.27
N GLY A 228 9.34 21.15 -15.07
CA GLY A 228 8.03 20.51 -14.82
C GLY A 228 6.89 21.06 -15.65
N THR A 229 6.13 20.17 -16.27
CA THR A 229 4.97 20.49 -17.10
C THR A 229 3.70 20.60 -16.24
N TYR A 230 2.80 21.54 -16.58
CA TYR A 230 1.51 21.65 -15.90
C TYR A 230 0.59 20.49 -16.25
N LYS A 231 -0.01 19.90 -15.24
CA LYS A 231 -1.00 18.84 -15.39
C LYS A 231 -2.33 19.42 -15.84
N SER A 232 -2.92 18.84 -16.87
CA SER A 232 -4.22 19.29 -17.41
C SER A 232 -5.35 19.06 -16.40
N GLY A 233 -6.25 20.06 -16.29
CA GLY A 233 -7.43 19.97 -15.41
C GLY A 233 -7.16 20.21 -13.92
N THR A 234 -5.91 20.53 -13.51
CA THR A 234 -5.55 20.84 -12.13
C THR A 234 -5.16 22.31 -11.96
N SER A 235 -5.36 22.85 -10.74
CA SER A 235 -5.01 24.26 -10.44
C SER A 235 -3.53 24.42 -10.11
N GLY A 236 -2.64 24.20 -11.09
CA GLY A 236 -1.22 24.51 -10.97
C GLY A 236 -0.32 23.35 -10.58
N ALA A 237 -0.83 22.12 -10.47
CA ALA A 237 0.01 20.94 -10.29
C ALA A 237 0.93 20.73 -11.50
N LYS A 238 2.15 20.27 -11.23
CA LYS A 238 3.16 19.97 -12.24
C LYS A 238 3.65 18.53 -12.10
N TYR A 239 4.12 17.96 -13.21
CA TYR A 239 4.76 16.65 -13.21
C TYR A 239 6.13 16.69 -13.89
N ALA A 240 7.01 15.77 -13.51
CA ALA A 240 8.35 15.62 -14.04
C ALA A 240 8.31 15.08 -15.48
N THR A 241 9.10 15.69 -16.37
CA THR A 241 9.17 15.30 -17.80
C THR A 241 10.58 15.05 -18.28
N THR A 242 11.58 15.62 -17.63
CA THR A 242 12.99 15.56 -18.05
C THR A 242 13.85 14.82 -17.04
N VAL A 243 15.02 14.38 -17.45
CA VAL A 243 16.00 13.82 -16.51
C VAL A 243 16.39 14.82 -15.42
N ALA A 244 16.36 16.13 -15.71
CA ALA A 244 16.63 17.18 -14.72
C ALA A 244 15.57 17.23 -13.62
N ASP A 245 14.29 17.04 -13.98
CA ASP A 245 13.19 16.98 -13.02
C ASP A 245 13.34 15.77 -12.08
N TYR A 246 13.53 14.57 -12.64
CA TYR A 246 13.68 13.34 -11.83
C TYR A 246 14.93 13.40 -10.94
N ARG A 247 16.09 13.87 -11.48
CA ARG A 247 17.31 14.09 -10.70
C ARG A 247 17.10 15.09 -9.57
N TYR A 248 16.32 16.16 -9.81
CA TYR A 248 15.99 17.15 -8.78
C TYR A 248 15.23 16.50 -7.62
N LEU A 249 14.22 15.67 -7.91
CA LEU A 249 13.44 14.99 -6.89
C LEU A 249 14.34 14.08 -6.03
N TYR A 250 15.14 13.21 -6.64
CA TYR A 250 16.08 12.36 -5.88
C TYR A 250 17.06 13.18 -5.03
N LYS A 251 17.63 14.23 -5.59
CA LYS A 251 18.53 15.12 -4.84
C LYS A 251 17.83 15.73 -3.65
N LYS A 252 16.62 16.25 -3.86
CA LYS A 252 15.85 16.94 -2.83
C LYS A 252 15.47 16.00 -1.69
N TYR A 253 14.88 14.86 -2.00
CA TYR A 253 14.51 13.86 -1.00
C TYR A 253 15.72 13.44 -0.15
N ARG A 254 16.87 13.22 -0.79
CA ARG A 254 18.11 12.84 -0.10
C ARG A 254 18.83 13.99 0.63
N THR A 255 18.29 15.20 0.65
CA THR A 255 18.78 16.25 1.55
C THR A 255 18.23 16.12 2.96
N ASP A 256 17.18 15.33 3.19
CA ASP A 256 16.64 15.11 4.53
C ASP A 256 17.61 14.26 5.37
N ALA A 257 18.07 14.81 6.50
CA ALA A 257 19.05 14.18 7.37
C ALA A 257 18.59 12.84 7.95
N ARG A 258 17.27 12.62 8.07
CA ARG A 258 16.69 11.36 8.59
C ARG A 258 16.82 10.26 7.55
N LEU A 259 16.54 10.56 6.28
CA LEU A 259 16.75 9.62 5.18
C LEU A 259 18.23 9.31 4.98
N GLN A 260 19.09 10.32 5.08
CA GLN A 260 20.56 10.14 5.07
C GLN A 260 20.99 9.17 6.19
N ALA A 261 20.53 9.39 7.43
CA ALA A 261 20.88 8.55 8.57
C ALA A 261 20.46 7.08 8.39
N VAL A 262 19.33 6.81 7.73
CA VAL A 262 18.89 5.45 7.40
C VAL A 262 19.82 4.82 6.36
N HIS A 263 20.16 5.54 5.29
CA HIS A 263 21.07 5.07 4.23
C HIS A 263 22.51 4.85 4.74
N GLU A 264 22.98 5.68 5.66
CA GLU A 264 24.30 5.52 6.28
C GLU A 264 24.39 4.23 7.11
N ARG A 265 23.27 3.81 7.72
CA ARG A 265 23.25 2.68 8.67
C ARG A 265 22.95 1.34 8.02
N PHE A 266 22.12 1.31 6.97
CA PHE A 266 21.56 0.07 6.43
C PHE A 266 21.71 0.01 4.92
N ALA A 267 22.09 -1.16 4.40
CA ALA A 267 22.05 -1.42 2.98
C ALA A 267 20.59 -1.54 2.50
N PHE A 268 20.29 -0.98 1.34
CA PHE A 268 18.96 -1.03 0.71
C PHE A 268 18.89 -2.09 -0.38
N ILE A 269 17.78 -2.79 -0.46
CA ILE A 269 17.34 -3.55 -1.63
C ILE A 269 16.10 -2.83 -2.15
N ALA A 270 16.24 -2.09 -3.26
CA ALA A 270 15.18 -1.23 -3.75
C ALA A 270 14.67 -1.69 -5.11
N ILE A 271 13.37 -1.56 -5.32
CA ILE A 271 12.70 -1.51 -6.62
C ILE A 271 12.01 -0.15 -6.75
N TRP A 272 11.48 0.16 -7.93
CA TRP A 272 10.55 1.29 -8.11
C TRP A 272 9.10 0.82 -7.95
N ASP A 273 8.17 1.79 -7.98
CA ASP A 273 6.77 1.58 -8.31
C ASP A 273 6.40 2.55 -9.45
N ASP A 274 5.20 3.07 -9.51
CA ASP A 274 4.76 3.95 -10.59
C ASP A 274 5.32 5.37 -10.46
N HIS A 275 5.34 5.95 -9.26
CA HIS A 275 5.75 7.35 -9.05
C HIS A 275 7.23 7.65 -9.32
N GLU A 276 8.08 6.65 -9.48
CA GLU A 276 9.40 6.87 -10.05
C GLU A 276 9.34 7.23 -11.53
N PHE A 277 8.19 7.06 -12.18
CA PHE A 277 7.92 7.50 -13.55
C PHE A 277 6.65 8.36 -13.62
N THR A 278 5.46 7.77 -13.45
CA THR A 278 4.16 8.44 -13.40
C THR A 278 3.07 7.52 -12.85
N ASP A 279 2.12 8.11 -12.11
CA ASP A 279 0.96 7.51 -11.45
C ASP A 279 0.26 6.46 -12.31
N ASP A 280 0.07 5.22 -11.80
CA ASP A 280 -0.51 4.03 -12.43
C ASP A 280 0.11 3.66 -13.80
N ALA A 281 1.37 3.99 -14.04
CA ALA A 281 2.04 3.72 -15.31
C ALA A 281 2.12 2.24 -15.66
N TRP A 282 2.05 1.96 -16.95
CA TRP A 282 2.41 0.69 -17.53
C TRP A 282 3.44 0.91 -18.64
N GLN A 283 4.57 0.17 -18.60
CA GLN A 283 5.70 0.35 -19.52
C GLN A 283 6.17 1.82 -19.59
N ASP A 284 5.94 2.49 -20.70
CA ASP A 284 6.28 3.89 -20.95
C ASP A 284 5.04 4.77 -21.14
N ALA A 285 3.86 4.27 -20.81
CA ALA A 285 2.60 5.00 -20.96
C ALA A 285 2.22 5.71 -19.66
N SER A 286 1.77 6.97 -19.78
CA SER A 286 1.17 7.75 -18.70
C SER A 286 -0.34 7.63 -18.74
N THR A 287 -1.00 7.67 -17.57
CA THR A 287 -2.43 7.43 -17.46
C THR A 287 -3.24 8.62 -16.94
N TYR A 288 -2.72 9.34 -15.92
CA TYR A 288 -3.49 10.37 -15.20
C TYR A 288 -3.12 11.81 -15.51
N GLU A 289 -2.27 12.08 -16.48
CA GLU A 289 -1.81 13.45 -16.74
C GLU A 289 -2.72 14.26 -17.67
N GLY A 290 -3.84 13.66 -18.09
CA GLY A 290 -4.80 14.30 -19.00
C GLY A 290 -4.27 14.42 -20.43
N ILE A 291 -3.22 13.66 -20.77
CA ILE A 291 -2.64 13.61 -22.11
C ILE A 291 -2.93 12.21 -22.68
N VAL A 292 -3.58 12.18 -23.84
CA VAL A 292 -3.91 10.93 -24.53
C VAL A 292 -3.36 10.97 -25.95
N ALA A 293 -3.15 9.80 -26.53
CA ALA A 293 -2.82 9.66 -27.95
C ALA A 293 -4.01 10.10 -28.83
N ALA A 294 -3.76 10.29 -30.12
CA ALA A 294 -4.79 10.79 -31.05
C ALA A 294 -6.00 9.86 -31.20
N ASP A 295 -5.87 8.59 -30.88
CA ASP A 295 -6.94 7.57 -30.87
C ASP A 295 -7.64 7.44 -29.50
N GLY A 296 -7.21 8.23 -28.50
CA GLY A 296 -7.75 8.22 -27.15
C GLY A 296 -7.15 7.17 -26.21
N SER A 297 -6.14 6.42 -26.65
CA SER A 297 -5.36 5.52 -25.79
C SER A 297 -4.34 6.29 -24.93
N ASP A 298 -3.74 5.60 -23.96
CA ASP A 298 -2.67 6.15 -23.15
C ASP A 298 -1.46 6.57 -23.99
N LEU A 299 -0.85 7.69 -23.63
CA LEU A 299 0.27 8.23 -24.40
C LEU A 299 1.58 7.54 -24.02
N HIS A 300 2.21 6.89 -25.01
CA HIS A 300 3.55 6.34 -24.88
C HIS A 300 4.63 7.43 -24.86
N GLN A 301 5.47 7.43 -23.84
CA GLN A 301 6.51 8.44 -23.60
C GLN A 301 7.91 7.80 -23.38
N PRO A 302 8.46 7.09 -24.38
CA PRO A 302 9.69 6.31 -24.20
C PRO A 302 10.90 7.15 -23.80
N ALA A 303 10.99 8.38 -24.25
CA ALA A 303 12.08 9.29 -23.87
C ALA A 303 11.99 9.73 -22.40
N ARG A 304 10.76 10.05 -21.93
CA ARG A 304 10.50 10.39 -20.54
C ARG A 304 10.76 9.20 -19.63
N ARG A 305 10.29 7.98 -20.01
CA ARG A 305 10.58 6.75 -19.24
C ARG A 305 12.08 6.51 -19.12
N ARG A 306 12.87 6.66 -20.19
CA ARG A 306 14.32 6.55 -20.10
C ARG A 306 14.94 7.59 -19.17
N SER A 307 14.42 8.82 -19.13
CA SER A 307 14.87 9.86 -18.21
C SER A 307 14.64 9.47 -16.75
N ALA A 308 13.48 8.90 -16.45
CA ALA A 308 13.14 8.36 -15.13
C ALA A 308 14.05 7.18 -14.77
N ASN A 309 14.23 6.21 -15.67
CA ASN A 309 15.11 5.05 -15.49
C ASN A 309 16.56 5.47 -15.22
N GLN A 310 17.06 6.48 -15.95
CA GLN A 310 18.41 7.01 -15.75
C GLN A 310 18.56 7.63 -14.36
N ALA A 311 17.63 8.47 -13.93
CA ALA A 311 17.68 9.09 -12.62
C ALA A 311 17.61 8.04 -11.50
N TRP A 312 16.74 7.04 -11.62
CA TRP A 312 16.68 5.93 -10.67
C TRP A 312 18.02 5.19 -10.60
N PHE A 313 18.60 4.83 -11.76
CA PHE A 313 19.91 4.18 -11.82
C PHE A 313 20.99 5.00 -11.14
N GLU A 314 21.02 6.31 -11.37
CA GLU A 314 22.03 7.22 -10.80
C GLU A 314 21.92 7.32 -9.28
N TYR A 315 20.70 7.34 -8.75
CA TYR A 315 20.45 7.64 -7.32
C TYR A 315 20.21 6.41 -6.46
N MET A 316 19.92 5.23 -7.02
CA MET A 316 19.75 4.01 -6.22
C MET A 316 21.04 3.19 -6.16
N PRO A 317 21.43 2.76 -4.93
CA PRO A 317 22.62 1.91 -4.74
C PRO A 317 22.29 0.45 -5.09
N ALA A 318 21.75 0.20 -6.28
CA ALA A 318 21.31 -1.11 -6.74
C ALA A 318 22.27 -1.71 -7.79
N ASP A 319 22.56 -3.00 -7.69
CA ASP A 319 23.39 -3.74 -8.64
C ASP A 319 22.54 -4.22 -9.82
N VAL A 320 22.23 -3.31 -10.72
CA VAL A 320 21.35 -3.50 -11.88
C VAL A 320 22.04 -3.18 -13.19
N THR A 321 21.55 -3.79 -14.28
CA THR A 321 22.03 -3.49 -15.63
C THR A 321 21.30 -2.29 -16.20
N PHE A 322 22.05 -1.30 -16.70
CA PHE A 322 21.52 -0.10 -17.34
C PHE A 322 22.29 0.15 -18.65
N ASP A 323 21.56 0.39 -19.73
CA ASP A 323 22.12 0.74 -21.04
C ASP A 323 21.74 2.18 -21.41
N ALA A 324 22.68 3.10 -21.24
CA ALA A 324 22.50 4.51 -21.58
C ALA A 324 22.34 4.75 -23.09
N ALA A 325 22.83 3.84 -23.94
CA ALA A 325 22.78 3.97 -25.40
C ALA A 325 21.50 3.41 -26.01
N ALA A 326 20.72 2.63 -25.26
CA ALA A 326 19.47 2.06 -25.76
C ALA A 326 18.44 3.15 -26.06
N THR A 327 17.73 2.97 -27.17
CA THR A 327 16.67 3.89 -27.62
C THR A 327 15.29 3.43 -27.16
N THR A 328 15.16 2.21 -26.63
CA THR A 328 13.91 1.66 -26.07
C THR A 328 13.77 2.07 -24.61
N PHE A 329 12.55 2.07 -24.10
CA PHE A 329 12.27 2.36 -22.69
C PHE A 329 12.74 1.22 -21.75
N GLN A 330 12.92 0.01 -22.25
CA GLN A 330 13.45 -1.15 -21.51
C GLN A 330 14.98 -1.13 -21.47
N ASN A 331 15.58 -0.02 -21.10
CA ASN A 331 17.02 0.17 -21.02
C ASN A 331 17.63 -0.16 -19.64
N ILE A 332 16.84 -0.71 -18.75
CA ILE A 332 17.23 -1.11 -17.40
C ILE A 332 16.49 -2.38 -17.00
N GLN A 333 17.10 -3.21 -16.18
CA GLN A 333 16.44 -4.37 -15.55
C GLN A 333 16.66 -4.30 -14.06
N ILE A 334 15.57 -4.17 -13.30
CA ILE A 334 15.62 -4.05 -11.83
C ILE A 334 15.20 -5.33 -11.11
N TYR A 335 14.42 -6.22 -11.72
CA TYR A 335 14.04 -7.48 -11.09
C TYR A 335 15.25 -8.38 -10.89
N ARG A 336 15.40 -8.88 -9.67
CA ARG A 336 16.57 -9.65 -9.24
C ARG A 336 16.28 -10.43 -7.95
N ASP A 337 17.17 -11.35 -7.57
CA ASP A 337 16.99 -12.15 -6.37
C ASP A 337 18.20 -12.09 -5.44
N PHE A 338 17.96 -12.39 -4.16
CA PHE A 338 18.95 -12.41 -3.10
C PHE A 338 18.79 -13.67 -2.26
N GLN A 339 19.90 -14.22 -1.80
CA GLN A 339 19.89 -15.36 -0.89
C GLN A 339 20.59 -14.99 0.42
N PHE A 340 19.91 -15.28 1.53
CA PHE A 340 20.42 -15.07 2.89
C PHE A 340 20.52 -16.40 3.62
N GLY A 341 21.63 -17.09 3.39
CA GLY A 341 21.84 -18.44 3.89
C GLY A 341 20.76 -19.42 3.42
N LYS A 342 20.54 -20.46 4.23
CA LYS A 342 19.42 -21.41 4.02
C LYS A 342 18.09 -20.85 4.55
N LEU A 343 18.08 -19.66 5.16
CA LEU A 343 16.87 -19.12 5.79
C LEU A 343 15.93 -18.47 4.79
N MET A 344 16.46 -17.63 3.87
CA MET A 344 15.62 -16.80 3.02
C MET A 344 16.15 -16.67 1.59
N GLN A 345 15.26 -16.87 0.61
CA GLN A 345 15.38 -16.37 -0.76
C GLN A 345 14.43 -15.17 -0.88
N LEU A 346 14.95 -14.00 -1.29
CA LEU A 346 14.15 -12.83 -1.61
C LEU A 346 14.15 -12.64 -3.14
N VAL A 347 12.98 -12.64 -3.75
CA VAL A 347 12.77 -12.43 -5.18
C VAL A 347 12.06 -11.09 -5.34
N MET A 348 12.74 -10.12 -5.96
CA MET A 348 12.22 -8.77 -6.23
C MET A 348 11.75 -8.71 -7.67
N THR A 349 10.53 -8.28 -7.91
CA THR A 349 9.92 -8.14 -9.24
C THR A 349 9.81 -6.69 -9.67
N ASP A 350 9.35 -6.46 -10.89
CA ASP A 350 9.08 -5.18 -11.51
C ASP A 350 7.71 -5.28 -12.19
N GLU A 351 6.70 -4.76 -11.53
CA GLU A 351 5.31 -4.81 -11.96
C GLU A 351 4.94 -3.63 -12.89
N ARG A 352 5.89 -2.72 -13.20
CA ARG A 352 5.60 -1.53 -14.01
C ARG A 352 6.17 -1.57 -15.42
N LEU A 353 7.45 -1.93 -15.57
CA LEU A 353 8.13 -1.82 -16.88
C LEU A 353 7.71 -2.88 -17.89
N TYR A 354 7.18 -4.01 -17.44
CA TYR A 354 6.88 -5.17 -18.31
C TYR A 354 5.40 -5.51 -18.38
N ARG A 355 4.54 -4.84 -17.62
CA ARG A 355 3.11 -5.14 -17.55
C ARG A 355 2.39 -4.79 -18.85
N ALA A 356 1.34 -5.55 -19.14
CA ALA A 356 0.41 -5.22 -20.22
C ALA A 356 -0.42 -3.99 -19.84
N ASP A 357 -0.96 -3.33 -20.84
CA ASP A 357 -1.98 -2.30 -20.64
C ASP A 357 -3.16 -2.85 -19.82
N HIS A 358 -3.70 -2.03 -18.95
CA HIS A 358 -4.87 -2.32 -18.12
C HIS A 358 -6.01 -2.94 -18.94
N ALA A 359 -6.72 -3.89 -18.35
CA ALA A 359 -7.91 -4.44 -18.99
C ALA A 359 -9.00 -3.36 -19.14
N ILE A 360 -9.10 -2.47 -18.16
CA ILE A 360 -10.06 -1.37 -18.14
C ILE A 360 -9.31 -0.06 -18.40
N ALA A 361 -9.52 0.53 -19.57
CA ALA A 361 -8.94 1.83 -19.91
C ALA A 361 -9.55 2.95 -19.05
N GLU A 362 -8.76 4.00 -18.77
CA GLU A 362 -9.19 5.15 -17.95
C GLU A 362 -10.43 5.85 -18.53
N SER A 363 -10.56 5.88 -19.86
CA SER A 363 -11.70 6.46 -20.57
C SER A 363 -12.95 5.59 -20.60
N THR A 364 -12.93 4.39 -20.03
CA THR A 364 -14.05 3.45 -20.11
C THR A 364 -15.31 4.01 -19.45
N ILE A 365 -16.41 4.06 -20.21
CA ILE A 365 -17.71 4.50 -19.72
C ILE A 365 -18.59 3.29 -19.42
N ASN A 366 -19.24 3.29 -18.26
CA ASN A 366 -20.26 2.31 -17.94
C ASN A 366 -21.47 2.49 -18.89
N PRO A 367 -21.79 1.50 -19.74
CA PRO A 367 -22.89 1.65 -20.72
C PRO A 367 -24.25 1.78 -20.05
N ALA A 368 -24.43 1.33 -18.81
CA ALA A 368 -25.70 1.44 -18.10
C ALA A 368 -25.91 2.83 -17.49
N THR A 369 -24.86 3.54 -17.11
CA THR A 369 -24.96 4.83 -16.43
C THR A 369 -24.51 6.01 -17.28
N GLY A 370 -23.75 5.79 -18.36
CA GLY A 370 -23.13 6.81 -19.19
C GLY A 370 -22.03 7.62 -18.47
N LYS A 371 -21.54 7.11 -17.34
CA LYS A 371 -20.48 7.74 -16.51
C LYS A 371 -19.24 6.84 -16.50
N PRO A 372 -18.07 7.37 -16.11
CA PRO A 372 -16.89 6.55 -15.85
C PRO A 372 -17.22 5.37 -14.95
N LEU A 373 -16.59 4.21 -15.19
CA LEU A 373 -16.89 2.95 -14.48
C LEU A 373 -16.72 3.08 -12.97
N GLY A 374 -15.71 3.77 -12.51
CA GLY A 374 -15.55 4.11 -11.10
C GLY A 374 -15.89 5.57 -10.84
N SER A 375 -16.45 5.87 -9.68
CA SER A 375 -16.71 7.26 -9.27
C SER A 375 -15.43 8.01 -8.88
N ILE A 376 -14.32 7.29 -8.67
CA ILE A 376 -13.00 7.78 -8.28
C ILE A 376 -11.92 7.50 -9.35
N GLY A 377 -12.33 7.00 -10.53
CA GLY A 377 -11.48 6.60 -11.64
C GLY A 377 -12.01 5.32 -12.26
N SER A 378 -11.66 5.07 -13.53
CA SER A 378 -12.23 3.94 -14.28
C SER A 378 -11.76 2.58 -13.76
N ARG A 379 -10.66 2.52 -13.04
CA ARG A 379 -10.07 1.28 -12.47
C ARG A 379 -10.57 0.95 -11.07
N TYR A 380 -11.31 1.86 -10.43
CA TYR A 380 -11.88 1.66 -9.10
C TYR A 380 -13.36 1.26 -9.20
N LEU A 381 -13.78 0.35 -8.31
CA LEU A 381 -15.15 -0.18 -8.26
C LEU A 381 -15.64 -0.70 -9.62
N VAL A 382 -14.80 -1.49 -10.27
CA VAL A 382 -15.09 -2.10 -11.57
C VAL A 382 -16.03 -3.29 -11.39
N PRO A 383 -17.18 -3.38 -12.12
CA PRO A 383 -18.01 -4.57 -12.10
C PRO A 383 -17.22 -5.80 -12.53
N GLN A 384 -17.10 -6.80 -11.66
CA GLN A 384 -16.26 -7.98 -11.90
C GLN A 384 -16.63 -8.69 -13.21
N ALA A 385 -17.91 -8.85 -13.51
CA ALA A 385 -18.36 -9.49 -14.76
C ALA A 385 -17.90 -8.75 -16.03
N LEU A 386 -17.79 -7.42 -15.97
CA LEU A 386 -17.23 -6.62 -17.06
C LEU A 386 -15.72 -6.87 -17.19
N PHE A 387 -15.00 -6.82 -16.07
CA PHE A 387 -13.57 -7.10 -16.05
C PHE A 387 -13.26 -8.48 -16.63
N ASP A 388 -13.93 -9.54 -16.14
CA ASP A 388 -13.75 -10.92 -16.60
C ASP A 388 -14.01 -11.07 -18.10
N SER A 389 -15.03 -10.34 -18.62
CA SER A 389 -15.34 -10.34 -20.05
C SER A 389 -14.24 -9.70 -20.88
N VAL A 390 -13.71 -8.56 -20.45
CA VAL A 390 -12.66 -7.82 -21.18
C VAL A 390 -11.35 -8.58 -21.12
N GLU A 391 -10.93 -9.06 -19.94
CA GLU A 391 -9.73 -9.89 -19.78
C GLU A 391 -9.79 -11.13 -20.67
N GLY A 392 -10.92 -11.84 -20.68
CA GLY A 392 -11.14 -13.01 -21.53
C GLY A 392 -11.08 -12.69 -23.03
N GLN A 393 -11.60 -11.53 -23.47
CA GLN A 393 -11.51 -11.09 -24.87
C GLN A 393 -10.07 -10.76 -25.28
N LYS A 394 -9.28 -10.06 -24.45
CA LYS A 394 -7.86 -9.80 -24.70
C LYS A 394 -7.08 -11.11 -24.85
N MET A 395 -7.28 -12.08 -23.95
CA MET A 395 -6.65 -13.40 -24.01
C MET A 395 -7.03 -14.19 -25.26
N ALA A 396 -8.30 -14.20 -25.65
CA ALA A 396 -8.79 -14.86 -26.85
C ALA A 396 -8.22 -14.23 -28.12
N ALA A 397 -8.09 -12.90 -28.16
CA ALA A 397 -7.48 -12.20 -29.29
C ALA A 397 -5.99 -12.55 -29.43
N ALA A 398 -5.24 -12.58 -28.33
CA ALA A 398 -3.84 -12.98 -28.31
C ALA A 398 -3.68 -14.44 -28.78
N THR A 399 -4.51 -15.36 -28.30
CA THR A 399 -4.52 -16.78 -28.73
C THR A 399 -4.77 -16.90 -30.23
N LYS A 400 -5.75 -16.15 -30.78
CA LYS A 400 -6.06 -16.11 -32.21
C LYS A 400 -4.89 -15.59 -33.04
N ALA A 401 -4.11 -14.65 -32.49
CA ALA A 401 -2.91 -14.12 -33.11
C ALA A 401 -1.68 -15.03 -32.95
N GLY A 402 -1.78 -16.18 -32.27
CA GLY A 402 -0.69 -17.10 -31.99
C GLY A 402 0.31 -16.58 -30.95
N ALA A 403 -0.11 -15.58 -30.16
CA ALA A 403 0.67 -15.02 -29.07
C ALA A 403 0.33 -15.68 -27.71
N ASP A 404 1.18 -15.47 -26.70
CA ASP A 404 0.90 -15.89 -25.32
C ASP A 404 -0.30 -15.11 -24.77
N PRO A 405 -1.42 -15.77 -24.43
CA PRO A 405 -2.61 -15.08 -23.94
C PRO A 405 -2.35 -14.34 -22.62
N LEU A 406 -1.47 -14.84 -21.76
CA LEU A 406 -1.13 -14.17 -20.52
C LEU A 406 -0.26 -12.92 -20.72
N ALA A 407 0.47 -12.83 -21.83
CA ALA A 407 1.22 -11.61 -22.13
C ALA A 407 0.32 -10.40 -22.41
N ALA A 408 -0.91 -10.63 -22.85
CA ALA A 408 -1.88 -9.57 -23.14
C ALA A 408 -2.59 -9.00 -21.90
N VAL A 409 -2.47 -9.69 -20.76
CA VAL A 409 -3.15 -9.38 -19.50
C VAL A 409 -2.23 -9.63 -18.31
N GLY A 410 -0.91 -9.60 -18.52
CA GLY A 410 0.10 -9.95 -17.53
C GLY A 410 0.73 -8.73 -16.85
N MET A 411 1.03 -8.86 -15.58
CA MET A 411 1.74 -7.88 -14.76
C MET A 411 3.26 -7.95 -14.97
N LEU A 412 3.82 -9.16 -15.01
CA LEU A 412 5.27 -9.37 -15.04
C LEU A 412 5.85 -9.44 -16.46
N GLY A 413 5.01 -9.59 -17.48
CA GLY A 413 5.45 -9.97 -18.82
C GLY A 413 6.00 -11.42 -18.86
N THR A 414 6.17 -11.98 -20.06
CA THR A 414 6.49 -13.41 -20.22
C THR A 414 7.84 -13.78 -19.62
N THR A 415 8.88 -12.99 -19.91
CA THR A 415 10.26 -13.33 -19.49
C THR A 415 10.42 -13.29 -17.96
N GLN A 416 9.92 -12.26 -17.33
CA GLN A 416 10.02 -12.11 -15.88
C GLN A 416 9.11 -13.12 -15.15
N ARG A 417 7.90 -13.39 -15.67
CA ARG A 417 7.00 -14.43 -15.14
C ARG A 417 7.68 -15.81 -15.12
N ASP A 418 8.33 -16.20 -16.21
CA ASP A 418 9.02 -17.49 -16.30
C ASP A 418 10.27 -17.51 -15.40
N TRP A 419 11.00 -16.40 -15.30
CA TRP A 419 12.11 -16.24 -14.37
C TRP A 419 11.62 -16.37 -12.90
N TRP A 420 10.54 -15.71 -12.52
CA TRP A 420 9.96 -15.81 -11.18
C TRP A 420 9.59 -17.26 -10.83
N LYS A 421 8.88 -17.95 -11.75
CA LYS A 421 8.54 -19.37 -11.58
C LYS A 421 9.76 -20.26 -11.38
N SER A 422 10.80 -20.00 -12.18
CA SER A 422 12.06 -20.73 -12.07
C SER A 422 12.73 -20.49 -10.71
N LYS A 423 12.78 -19.24 -10.25
CA LYS A 423 13.39 -18.87 -8.96
C LYS A 423 12.63 -19.48 -7.79
N MET A 424 11.30 -19.36 -7.78
CA MET A 424 10.47 -19.95 -6.71
C MET A 424 10.61 -21.47 -6.64
N LYS A 425 10.67 -22.15 -7.80
CA LYS A 425 10.82 -23.60 -7.87
C LYS A 425 12.22 -24.08 -7.45
N ALA A 426 13.26 -23.31 -7.79
CA ALA A 426 14.64 -23.66 -7.47
C ALA A 426 15.03 -23.33 -6.02
N ALA A 427 14.27 -22.48 -5.34
CA ALA A 427 14.58 -22.01 -3.99
C ALA A 427 14.54 -23.15 -2.96
N THR A 428 15.68 -23.39 -2.32
CA THR A 428 15.84 -24.40 -1.25
C THR A 428 15.77 -23.81 0.15
N SER A 429 15.71 -22.46 0.26
CA SER A 429 15.60 -21.74 1.54
C SER A 429 14.31 -22.07 2.26
N THR A 430 14.32 -21.99 3.58
CA THR A 430 13.11 -22.15 4.40
C THR A 430 11.99 -21.22 3.95
N TRP A 431 12.30 -19.92 3.79
CA TRP A 431 11.36 -18.89 3.36
C TRP A 431 11.66 -18.41 1.94
N LYS A 432 10.61 -18.20 1.14
CA LYS A 432 10.63 -17.53 -0.16
C LYS A 432 9.86 -16.23 0.01
N LEU A 433 10.57 -15.11 0.05
CA LEU A 433 9.93 -13.81 0.09
C LEU A 433 9.83 -13.25 -1.33
N TRP A 434 8.68 -12.67 -1.63
CA TRP A 434 8.44 -11.98 -2.88
C TRP A 434 8.28 -10.49 -2.59
N GLY A 435 9.29 -9.68 -2.96
CA GLY A 435 9.20 -8.24 -2.96
C GLY A 435 8.44 -7.81 -4.21
N ASN A 436 7.26 -7.30 -4.00
CA ASN A 436 6.24 -7.02 -5.00
C ASN A 436 5.69 -5.62 -4.74
N GLU A 437 5.47 -4.84 -5.79
CA GLU A 437 5.05 -3.45 -5.65
C GLU A 437 3.59 -3.38 -5.18
N VAL A 438 2.67 -4.02 -5.87
CA VAL A 438 1.22 -3.92 -5.67
C VAL A 438 0.59 -5.16 -5.04
N SER A 439 -0.50 -5.00 -4.27
CA SER A 439 -1.09 -6.08 -3.47
C SER A 439 -1.67 -7.23 -4.30
N LEU A 440 -1.36 -8.48 -3.86
CA LEU A 440 -1.92 -9.72 -4.39
C LEU A 440 -3.29 -10.09 -3.81
N LEU A 441 -3.71 -9.42 -2.72
CA LEU A 441 -4.97 -9.71 -2.07
C LEU A 441 -6.15 -9.29 -2.94
N ARG A 442 -7.14 -10.17 -3.10
CA ARG A 442 -8.41 -9.79 -3.69
C ARG A 442 -9.11 -8.78 -2.80
N MET A 443 -9.49 -7.65 -3.39
CA MET A 443 -10.26 -6.60 -2.74
C MET A 443 -11.59 -6.42 -3.50
N GLY A 444 -12.60 -7.16 -3.06
CA GLY A 444 -13.93 -7.13 -3.66
C GLY A 444 -14.97 -6.48 -2.76
N LEU A 445 -16.02 -5.95 -3.36
CA LEU A 445 -17.22 -5.45 -2.70
C LEU A 445 -18.45 -6.10 -3.32
N ASN A 446 -19.30 -6.73 -2.50
CA ASN A 446 -20.60 -7.20 -2.92
C ASN A 446 -21.59 -6.02 -2.85
N GLY A 447 -21.91 -5.45 -3.99
CA GLY A 447 -22.82 -4.29 -4.09
C GLY A 447 -24.25 -4.61 -3.62
N THR A 448 -24.75 -5.84 -3.84
CA THR A 448 -26.06 -6.27 -3.34
C THR A 448 -26.10 -6.20 -1.81
N ASP A 449 -25.11 -6.77 -1.14
CA ASP A 449 -25.02 -6.78 0.32
C ASP A 449 -24.80 -5.37 0.88
N ALA A 450 -23.99 -4.56 0.22
CA ALA A 450 -23.74 -3.18 0.58
C ALA A 450 -25.03 -2.35 0.52
N ILE A 451 -25.77 -2.39 -0.59
CA ILE A 451 -27.04 -1.67 -0.76
C ILE A 451 -28.08 -2.18 0.23
N ALA A 452 -28.21 -3.50 0.41
CA ALA A 452 -29.13 -4.09 1.37
C ALA A 452 -28.85 -3.59 2.81
N THR A 453 -27.58 -3.46 3.17
CA THR A 453 -27.16 -2.93 4.47
C THR A 453 -27.48 -1.43 4.61
N LEU A 454 -27.19 -0.64 3.59
CA LEU A 454 -27.47 0.81 3.60
C LEU A 454 -28.97 1.10 3.68
N LEU A 455 -29.81 0.38 2.93
CA LEU A 455 -31.26 0.53 3.02
C LEU A 455 -31.81 0.11 4.38
N ALA A 456 -31.27 -0.95 4.99
CA ALA A 456 -31.61 -1.33 6.34
C ALA A 456 -31.22 -0.25 7.37
N LEU A 457 -30.05 0.33 7.27
CA LEU A 457 -29.58 1.42 8.15
C LEU A 457 -30.41 2.69 7.97
N SER A 458 -30.72 3.07 6.74
CA SER A 458 -31.61 4.19 6.44
C SER A 458 -33.00 3.99 7.05
N ALA A 459 -33.57 2.79 6.91
CA ALA A 459 -34.82 2.43 7.52
C ALA A 459 -34.76 2.53 9.07
N MET A 460 -33.71 2.06 9.73
CA MET A 460 -33.50 2.24 11.17
C MET A 460 -33.54 3.71 11.59
N SER A 461 -32.83 4.57 10.89
CA SER A 461 -32.79 6.02 11.19
C SER A 461 -34.18 6.66 11.05
N ASN A 462 -34.92 6.32 10.01
CA ASN A 462 -36.26 6.83 9.76
C ASN A 462 -37.26 6.33 10.81
N VAL A 463 -37.15 5.07 11.22
CA VAL A 463 -37.94 4.49 12.30
C VAL A 463 -37.68 5.22 13.63
N GLY A 464 -36.43 5.49 13.97
CA GLY A 464 -36.05 6.26 15.16
C GLY A 464 -36.71 7.64 15.21
N LYS A 465 -36.71 8.35 14.09
CA LYS A 465 -37.36 9.68 13.95
C LYS A 465 -38.90 9.59 14.08
N ALA A 466 -39.50 8.59 13.46
CA ALA A 466 -40.96 8.36 13.53
C ALA A 466 -41.40 8.03 14.95
N ILE A 467 -40.64 7.25 15.71
CA ILE A 467 -40.90 6.91 17.12
C ILE A 467 -40.78 8.14 18.01
N ALA A 468 -39.75 8.94 17.83
CA ALA A 468 -39.57 10.18 18.61
C ALA A 468 -40.72 11.15 18.45
N SER A 469 -41.43 11.14 17.31
CA SER A 469 -42.58 12.02 17.02
C SER A 469 -43.91 11.44 17.53
N THR A 470 -44.03 10.11 17.83
CA THR A 470 -45.29 9.45 18.20
C THR A 470 -45.37 8.99 19.64
N LEU A 471 -44.25 9.06 20.38
CA LEU A 471 -44.15 8.60 21.77
C LEU A 471 -45.11 9.25 22.82
N PRO A 472 -45.66 10.44 22.62
CA PRO A 472 -46.59 11.02 23.64
C PRO A 472 -48.01 10.44 23.63
N LEU A 473 -48.43 9.65 22.66
CA LEU A 473 -49.83 9.49 22.36
C LEU A 473 -50.51 8.17 22.78
N VAL A 474 -49.82 7.05 22.99
CA VAL A 474 -50.50 5.76 23.33
C VAL A 474 -49.58 4.76 24.06
N GLY A 475 -50.08 4.08 25.09
CA GLY A 475 -49.32 3.13 25.89
C GLY A 475 -48.73 1.93 25.18
N GLY A 476 -47.54 1.57 25.61
CA GLY A 476 -46.67 0.36 25.42
C GLY A 476 -46.54 -0.32 24.07
N SER A 477 -47.63 -0.67 23.40
CA SER A 477 -47.60 -1.55 22.19
C SER A 477 -47.77 -0.82 20.84
N VAL A 478 -48.33 0.38 20.85
CA VAL A 478 -48.57 1.17 19.62
C VAL A 478 -47.33 1.78 19.04
N PRO A 479 -46.31 2.25 19.80
CA PRO A 479 -45.04 2.68 19.27
C PRO A 479 -44.31 1.61 18.46
N LEU A 480 -44.46 0.33 18.87
CA LEU A 480 -43.84 -0.79 18.21
C LEU A 480 -44.50 -1.10 16.85
N ALA A 481 -45.83 -1.04 16.79
CA ALA A 481 -46.56 -1.18 15.53
C ALA A 481 -46.21 -0.07 14.53
N SER A 482 -46.12 1.18 15.01
CA SER A 482 -45.71 2.32 14.20
C SER A 482 -44.26 2.18 13.69
N SER A 483 -43.38 1.57 14.49
CA SER A 483 -41.98 1.29 14.11
C SER A 483 -41.90 0.27 12.99
N ILE A 484 -42.70 -0.81 13.09
CA ILE A 484 -42.76 -1.84 12.07
C ILE A 484 -43.33 -1.26 10.75
N VAL A 485 -44.35 -0.43 10.84
CA VAL A 485 -44.94 0.28 9.69
C VAL A 485 -43.92 1.24 9.05
N ALA A 486 -43.24 2.03 9.86
CA ALA A 486 -42.22 2.97 9.34
C ALA A 486 -41.02 2.24 8.73
N ALA A 487 -40.63 1.09 9.28
CA ALA A 487 -39.54 0.27 8.70
C ALA A 487 -39.95 -0.39 7.39
N SER A 488 -41.24 -0.63 7.20
CA SER A 488 -41.81 -1.25 5.99
C SER A 488 -42.39 -0.24 4.99
N THR A 489 -41.97 1.01 5.00
CA THR A 489 -42.59 2.16 4.26
C THR A 489 -42.82 1.99 2.75
N ALA A 490 -42.79 0.80 2.25
CA ALA A 490 -43.00 0.45 0.87
C ALA A 490 -44.40 -0.14 0.60
N GLY A 491 -45.43 0.64 0.47
CA GLY A 491 -46.71 0.25 -0.06
C GLY A 491 -47.43 -0.90 0.63
N ALA A 492 -47.71 -1.99 -0.08
CA ALA A 492 -48.44 -3.18 0.43
C ALA A 492 -47.78 -3.83 1.66
N SER A 493 -46.46 -3.73 1.82
CA SER A 493 -45.72 -4.26 2.95
C SER A 493 -45.98 -3.51 4.28
N ALA A 494 -46.29 -2.21 4.20
CA ALA A 494 -46.59 -1.39 5.38
C ALA A 494 -47.91 -1.80 6.02
N THR A 495 -48.92 -2.00 5.18
CA THR A 495 -50.28 -2.45 5.64
C THR A 495 -50.22 -3.83 6.24
N LEU A 496 -49.47 -4.74 5.63
CA LEU A 496 -49.28 -6.09 6.14
C LEU A 496 -48.53 -6.13 7.47
N ALA A 497 -47.48 -5.36 7.61
CA ALA A 497 -46.72 -5.26 8.84
C ALA A 497 -47.53 -4.64 9.98
N GLN A 498 -48.39 -3.66 9.68
CA GLN A 498 -49.32 -3.06 10.65
C GLN A 498 -50.33 -4.08 11.14
N ALA A 499 -50.97 -4.79 10.18
CA ALA A 499 -51.96 -5.83 10.52
C ALA A 499 -51.34 -6.94 11.41
N ALA A 500 -50.15 -7.38 11.06
CA ALA A 500 -49.39 -8.37 11.83
C ALA A 500 -49.03 -7.88 13.24
N ALA A 501 -48.58 -6.63 13.38
CA ALA A 501 -48.28 -6.04 14.70
C ALA A 501 -49.53 -5.94 15.59
N MET A 502 -50.67 -5.57 15.04
CA MET A 502 -51.94 -5.53 15.75
C MET A 502 -52.40 -6.95 16.15
N ALA A 503 -52.23 -7.94 15.26
CA ALA A 503 -52.57 -9.34 15.56
C ALA A 503 -51.69 -9.90 16.70
N ILE A 504 -50.42 -9.58 16.70
CA ILE A 504 -49.46 -9.94 17.75
C ILE A 504 -49.88 -9.31 19.09
N ALA A 505 -50.23 -8.04 19.09
CA ALA A 505 -50.65 -7.31 20.31
C ALA A 505 -51.95 -7.88 20.90
N GLY A 506 -52.84 -8.44 20.07
CA GLY A 506 -54.07 -9.10 20.52
C GLY A 506 -53.90 -10.57 20.92
N ALA A 507 -52.76 -11.16 20.66
CA ALA A 507 -52.51 -12.58 20.98
C ALA A 507 -52.02 -12.78 22.41
N ALA A 508 -52.12 -14.03 22.92
CA ALA A 508 -51.53 -14.38 24.21
C ALA A 508 -50.02 -14.06 24.24
N ALA A 509 -49.52 -13.64 25.39
CA ALA A 509 -48.14 -13.19 25.57
C ALA A 509 -47.12 -14.35 25.57
N ASN A 510 -47.18 -15.18 24.51
CA ASN A 510 -46.21 -16.20 24.23
C ASN A 510 -45.87 -16.20 22.72
N THR A 511 -44.62 -16.53 22.39
CA THR A 511 -44.08 -16.45 21.03
C THR A 511 -44.80 -17.34 20.01
N GLY A 512 -45.37 -18.47 20.46
CA GLY A 512 -46.12 -19.40 19.61
C GLY A 512 -47.45 -18.80 19.16
N ALA A 513 -48.27 -18.28 20.12
CA ALA A 513 -49.55 -17.61 19.82
C ALA A 513 -49.33 -16.32 18.99
N GLN A 514 -48.33 -15.54 19.35
CA GLN A 514 -47.94 -14.34 18.59
C GLN A 514 -47.51 -14.66 17.15
N GLY A 515 -46.69 -15.73 16.99
CA GLY A 515 -46.28 -16.22 15.64
C GLY A 515 -47.44 -16.68 14.80
N ALA A 516 -48.38 -17.45 15.37
CA ALA A 516 -49.56 -17.88 14.67
C ALA A 516 -50.48 -16.71 14.28
N ALA A 517 -50.64 -15.70 15.14
CA ALA A 517 -51.39 -14.48 14.86
C ALA A 517 -50.74 -13.67 13.70
N ALA A 518 -49.44 -13.56 13.68
CA ALA A 518 -48.68 -12.86 12.62
C ALA A 518 -48.81 -13.58 11.28
N VAL A 519 -48.74 -14.91 11.27
CA VAL A 519 -49.00 -15.73 10.07
C VAL A 519 -50.45 -15.59 9.59
N GLY A 520 -51.39 -15.61 10.53
CA GLY A 520 -52.80 -15.37 10.25
C GLY A 520 -53.11 -14.00 9.64
N ALA A 521 -52.27 -12.99 9.95
CA ALA A 521 -52.31 -11.68 9.33
C ALA A 521 -51.65 -11.61 7.95
N GLY A 522 -51.04 -12.72 7.45
CA GLY A 522 -50.52 -12.84 6.08
C GLY A 522 -49.00 -12.83 5.99
N LEU A 523 -48.22 -12.84 7.10
CA LEU A 523 -46.77 -12.97 7.06
C LEU A 523 -46.37 -14.43 6.77
N SER A 524 -45.22 -14.59 6.08
CA SER A 524 -44.55 -15.90 6.07
C SER A 524 -44.11 -16.30 7.48
N ALA A 525 -43.87 -17.57 7.75
CA ALA A 525 -43.38 -18.02 9.04
C ALA A 525 -42.07 -17.37 9.49
N ALA A 526 -41.15 -17.14 8.53
CA ALA A 526 -39.91 -16.45 8.81
C ALA A 526 -40.13 -14.98 9.18
N GLN A 527 -40.95 -14.26 8.43
CA GLN A 527 -41.32 -12.86 8.73
C GLN A 527 -42.08 -12.75 10.06
N ALA A 528 -42.98 -13.68 10.38
CA ALA A 528 -43.69 -13.74 11.65
C ALA A 528 -42.73 -13.87 12.83
N GLY A 529 -41.73 -14.76 12.75
CA GLY A 529 -40.69 -14.92 13.78
C GLY A 529 -39.92 -13.64 14.04
N ILE A 530 -39.48 -12.95 13.00
CA ILE A 530 -38.76 -11.66 13.09
C ILE A 530 -39.65 -10.58 13.72
N THR A 531 -40.92 -10.50 13.29
CA THR A 531 -41.86 -9.49 13.77
C THR A 531 -42.20 -9.70 15.25
N VAL A 532 -42.34 -10.94 15.69
CA VAL A 532 -42.54 -11.30 17.10
C VAL A 532 -41.31 -10.95 17.93
N ALA A 533 -40.10 -11.25 17.44
CA ALA A 533 -38.88 -10.89 18.13
C ALA A 533 -38.72 -9.37 18.29
N ALA A 534 -39.05 -8.60 17.21
CA ALA A 534 -39.08 -7.15 17.28
C ALA A 534 -40.09 -6.62 18.29
N TYR A 535 -41.31 -7.17 18.26
CA TYR A 535 -42.38 -6.81 19.20
C TYR A 535 -41.98 -7.05 20.66
N ASN A 536 -41.34 -8.18 20.97
CA ASN A 536 -40.93 -8.55 22.31
C ASN A 536 -39.58 -7.95 22.76
N SER A 537 -38.90 -7.19 21.92
CA SER A 537 -37.58 -6.58 22.24
C SER A 537 -37.64 -5.52 23.36
N GLY A 538 -38.82 -4.97 23.62
CA GLY A 538 -39.09 -3.98 24.68
C GLY A 538 -38.46 -2.57 24.39
N SER A 539 -37.75 -2.40 23.27
CA SER A 539 -37.11 -1.16 22.87
C SER A 539 -37.41 -0.83 21.40
N PRO A 540 -37.89 0.38 21.11
CA PRO A 540 -38.12 0.82 19.73
C PRO A 540 -36.86 0.74 18.85
N ALA A 541 -35.70 1.06 19.39
CA ALA A 541 -34.42 0.97 18.65
C ALA A 541 -34.05 -0.49 18.34
N ALA A 542 -34.23 -1.40 19.33
CA ALA A 542 -34.00 -2.84 19.12
C ALA A 542 -34.99 -3.42 18.11
N ALA A 543 -36.27 -3.01 18.19
CA ALA A 543 -37.26 -3.40 17.20
C ALA A 543 -36.92 -2.96 15.78
N ALA A 544 -36.50 -1.70 15.63
CA ALA A 544 -36.06 -1.17 14.35
C ALA A 544 -34.86 -1.95 13.77
N GLN A 545 -33.90 -2.29 14.61
CA GLN A 545 -32.75 -3.09 14.23
C GLN A 545 -33.16 -4.49 13.76
N VAL A 546 -34.00 -5.18 14.53
CA VAL A 546 -34.49 -6.54 14.19
C VAL A 546 -35.23 -6.52 12.85
N ILE A 547 -36.12 -5.57 12.61
CA ILE A 547 -36.83 -5.43 11.34
C ILE A 547 -35.88 -5.11 10.18
N ALA A 548 -34.96 -4.13 10.37
CA ALA A 548 -34.02 -3.71 9.32
C ALA A 548 -33.12 -4.85 8.87
N PHE A 549 -32.51 -5.56 9.81
CA PHE A 549 -31.56 -6.62 9.49
C PHE A 549 -32.17 -8.01 9.38
N GLY A 550 -33.34 -8.26 9.92
CA GLY A 550 -34.03 -9.54 9.79
C GLY A 550 -35.02 -9.61 8.64
N TRP A 551 -35.50 -8.50 8.16
CA TRP A 551 -36.50 -8.45 7.11
C TRP A 551 -36.04 -7.65 5.88
N ILE A 552 -35.72 -6.35 6.06
CA ILE A 552 -35.40 -5.48 4.92
C ILE A 552 -34.13 -5.97 4.23
N LYS A 553 -33.05 -6.15 4.98
CA LYS A 553 -31.76 -6.61 4.41
C LYS A 553 -31.87 -7.93 3.65
N PRO A 554 -32.47 -9.02 4.20
CA PRO A 554 -32.62 -10.27 3.47
C PRO A 554 -33.52 -10.16 2.23
N ASP A 555 -34.58 -9.34 2.26
CA ASP A 555 -35.44 -9.13 1.09
C ASP A 555 -34.71 -8.43 -0.05
N VAL A 556 -33.91 -7.39 0.29
CA VAL A 556 -33.06 -6.69 -0.70
C VAL A 556 -31.98 -7.62 -1.23
N GLN A 557 -31.36 -8.43 -0.38
CA GLN A 557 -30.35 -9.41 -0.80
C GLN A 557 -30.94 -10.44 -1.78
N ALA A 558 -32.15 -10.91 -1.52
CA ALA A 558 -32.79 -11.91 -2.36
C ALA A 558 -33.35 -11.37 -3.69
N LYS A 559 -33.84 -10.13 -3.69
CA LYS A 559 -34.56 -9.55 -4.83
C LYS A 559 -33.76 -8.46 -5.58
N GLY A 560 -32.66 -7.97 -5.02
CA GLY A 560 -31.85 -6.92 -5.62
C GLY A 560 -32.67 -5.68 -5.99
N ALA A 561 -32.48 -5.18 -7.19
CA ALA A 561 -33.20 -4.02 -7.72
C ALA A 561 -34.74 -4.23 -7.81
N ALA A 562 -35.21 -5.49 -7.77
CA ALA A 562 -36.64 -5.81 -7.80
C ALA A 562 -37.28 -5.79 -6.40
N SER A 563 -36.51 -5.53 -5.31
CA SER A 563 -37.06 -5.39 -3.98
C SER A 563 -37.99 -4.20 -3.86
N SER A 564 -39.12 -4.38 -3.19
CA SER A 564 -40.05 -3.30 -2.89
C SER A 564 -39.45 -2.18 -2.03
N PHE A 565 -38.47 -2.50 -1.21
CA PHE A 565 -37.74 -1.51 -0.41
C PHE A 565 -36.83 -0.64 -1.28
N VAL A 566 -36.16 -1.21 -2.30
CA VAL A 566 -35.40 -0.47 -3.30
C VAL A 566 -36.33 0.46 -4.11
N ALA A 567 -37.49 -0.05 -4.56
CA ALA A 567 -38.48 0.77 -5.26
C ALA A 567 -38.99 1.94 -4.39
N ALA A 568 -39.27 1.66 -3.12
CA ALA A 568 -39.75 2.68 -2.15
C ALA A 568 -38.74 3.75 -1.81
N SER A 569 -37.43 3.48 -1.94
CA SER A 569 -36.39 4.48 -1.73
C SER A 569 -36.42 5.61 -2.79
N GLY A 570 -37.16 5.40 -3.92
CA GLY A 570 -37.16 6.28 -5.09
C GLY A 570 -35.84 6.26 -5.89
N GLN A 571 -34.91 5.40 -5.51
CA GLN A 571 -33.55 5.32 -6.11
C GLN A 571 -33.34 4.07 -6.97
N GLN A 572 -34.40 3.32 -7.29
CA GLN A 572 -34.30 2.03 -7.97
C GLN A 572 -33.44 2.08 -9.25
N ALA A 573 -33.66 3.06 -10.11
CA ALA A 573 -32.91 3.21 -11.36
C ALA A 573 -31.41 3.55 -11.08
N ALA A 574 -31.17 4.38 -10.09
CA ALA A 574 -29.80 4.78 -9.69
C ALA A 574 -29.03 3.63 -9.03
N LEU A 575 -29.72 2.77 -8.25
CA LEU A 575 -29.09 1.66 -7.53
C LEU A 575 -28.97 0.39 -8.38
N ALA A 576 -29.79 0.22 -9.41
CA ALA A 576 -29.82 -0.99 -10.23
C ALA A 576 -28.45 -1.44 -10.77
N PRO A 577 -27.57 -0.55 -11.26
CA PRO A 577 -26.24 -0.91 -11.74
C PRO A 577 -25.30 -1.47 -10.65
N PHE A 578 -25.61 -1.22 -9.39
CA PHE A 578 -24.75 -1.60 -8.27
C PHE A 578 -25.11 -2.97 -7.64
N PHE A 579 -26.16 -3.62 -8.09
CA PHE A 579 -26.50 -4.98 -7.62
C PHE A 579 -25.62 -6.05 -8.30
N THR A 580 -24.32 -5.88 -8.16
CA THR A 580 -23.29 -6.77 -8.72
C THR A 580 -22.08 -6.82 -7.78
N ARG A 581 -21.13 -7.67 -8.09
CA ARG A 581 -19.82 -7.69 -7.40
C ARG A 581 -18.86 -6.73 -8.08
N PHE A 582 -18.07 -6.02 -7.30
CA PHE A 582 -17.06 -5.06 -7.77
C PHE A 582 -15.66 -5.52 -7.34
N LEU A 583 -14.69 -5.26 -8.20
CA LEU A 583 -13.27 -5.20 -7.87
C LEU A 583 -12.95 -3.77 -7.41
N LEU A 584 -12.22 -3.64 -6.29
CA LEU A 584 -11.99 -2.33 -5.70
C LEU A 584 -11.00 -1.52 -6.49
N ASN A 585 -9.86 -2.12 -6.88
CA ASN A 585 -8.81 -1.49 -7.68
C ASN A 585 -8.24 -2.49 -8.71
N CYS A 586 -8.36 -2.14 -10.01
CA CYS A 586 -7.84 -2.95 -11.10
C CYS A 586 -6.45 -2.52 -11.60
N ASP A 587 -5.78 -1.58 -10.94
CA ASP A 587 -4.35 -1.34 -11.14
C ASP A 587 -3.50 -2.43 -10.45
N HIS A 588 -3.97 -2.95 -9.32
CA HIS A 588 -3.38 -4.07 -8.59
C HIS A 588 -3.59 -5.42 -9.29
N TRP A 589 -3.15 -6.50 -8.64
CA TRP A 589 -3.32 -7.88 -9.16
C TRP A 589 -4.76 -8.30 -9.41
N ASP A 590 -5.74 -7.56 -8.92
CA ASP A 590 -7.15 -7.77 -9.29
C ASP A 590 -7.45 -7.43 -10.75
N GLY A 591 -6.68 -6.50 -11.35
CA GLY A 591 -6.70 -6.18 -12.77
C GLY A 591 -5.83 -7.09 -13.65
N TYR A 592 -5.13 -8.06 -13.07
CA TYR A 592 -4.26 -9.03 -13.77
C TYR A 592 -4.53 -10.46 -13.24
N ASN A 593 -5.81 -10.76 -13.07
CA ASN A 593 -6.29 -11.91 -12.34
C ASN A 593 -5.87 -13.25 -12.97
N SER A 594 -5.84 -13.34 -14.30
CA SER A 594 -5.42 -14.56 -15.01
C SER A 594 -3.96 -14.90 -14.78
N GLU A 595 -3.06 -13.92 -14.76
CA GLU A 595 -1.65 -14.17 -14.43
C GLU A 595 -1.47 -14.49 -12.95
N ARG A 596 -2.15 -13.78 -12.03
CA ARG A 596 -2.14 -14.14 -10.60
C ARG A 596 -2.52 -15.60 -10.38
N LYS A 597 -3.64 -16.07 -10.97
CA LYS A 597 -4.07 -17.47 -10.91
C LYS A 597 -2.99 -18.41 -11.45
N ASN A 598 -2.32 -18.05 -12.54
CA ASN A 598 -1.25 -18.85 -13.13
C ASN A 598 -0.03 -18.99 -12.21
N LEU A 599 0.38 -17.90 -11.53
CA LEU A 599 1.48 -17.90 -10.56
C LEU A 599 1.12 -18.71 -9.31
N MET A 600 -0.09 -18.52 -8.79
CA MET A 600 -0.56 -19.26 -7.62
C MET A 600 -0.72 -20.76 -7.91
N ALA A 601 -1.23 -21.11 -9.09
CA ALA A 601 -1.26 -22.50 -9.55
C ALA A 601 0.15 -23.11 -9.67
N HIS A 602 1.16 -22.33 -10.09
CA HIS A 602 2.54 -22.77 -10.11
C HIS A 602 3.06 -23.14 -8.72
N LEU A 603 2.80 -22.30 -7.71
CA LEU A 603 3.16 -22.59 -6.32
C LEU A 603 2.50 -23.88 -5.83
N LYS A 604 1.17 -24.01 -6.03
CA LYS A 604 0.38 -25.15 -5.60
C LYS A 604 0.84 -26.45 -6.26
N ASN A 605 0.97 -26.46 -7.60
CA ASN A 605 1.27 -27.65 -8.38
C ASN A 605 2.70 -28.17 -8.17
N ASN A 606 3.62 -27.31 -7.73
CA ASN A 606 5.00 -27.70 -7.40
C ASN A 606 5.22 -27.83 -5.88
N ALA A 607 4.16 -27.76 -5.05
CA ALA A 607 4.22 -27.83 -3.59
C ALA A 607 5.24 -26.83 -2.97
N ILE A 608 5.31 -25.60 -3.51
CA ILE A 608 6.22 -24.55 -3.05
C ILE A 608 5.57 -23.86 -1.86
N GLY A 609 6.01 -24.15 -0.66
CA GLY A 609 5.51 -23.60 0.59
C GLY A 609 6.40 -22.49 1.19
N ASN A 610 5.93 -21.90 2.30
CA ASN A 610 6.59 -20.80 3.01
C ASN A 610 6.85 -19.59 2.10
N VAL A 611 5.87 -19.27 1.25
CA VAL A 611 5.92 -18.10 0.38
C VAL A 611 5.18 -16.94 1.05
N VAL A 612 5.84 -15.80 1.16
CA VAL A 612 5.26 -14.57 1.71
C VAL A 612 5.62 -13.41 0.79
N ALA A 613 4.61 -12.68 0.29
CA ALA A 613 4.82 -11.38 -0.35
C ALA A 613 5.00 -10.30 0.72
N ILE A 614 5.87 -9.35 0.44
CA ILE A 614 6.00 -8.07 1.10
C ILE A 614 5.66 -7.01 0.06
N THR A 615 4.70 -6.15 0.35
CA THR A 615 4.02 -5.34 -0.66
C THR A 615 3.83 -3.90 -0.18
N GLY A 616 3.68 -2.97 -1.14
CA GLY A 616 3.50 -1.53 -0.92
C GLY A 616 2.25 -0.95 -1.57
N ASP A 617 2.39 0.23 -2.18
CA ASP A 617 1.48 0.97 -3.04
C ASP A 617 0.18 1.46 -2.36
N ILE A 618 -0.66 0.60 -1.84
CA ILE A 618 -2.03 0.94 -1.40
C ILE A 618 -2.14 1.81 -0.12
N HIS A 619 -1.05 2.33 0.39
CA HIS A 619 -1.02 3.24 1.55
C HIS A 619 -1.79 2.74 2.78
N SER A 620 -1.67 1.45 3.08
CA SER A 620 -2.41 0.77 4.15
C SER A 620 -1.64 -0.42 4.71
N PHE A 621 -1.92 -0.81 5.95
CA PHE A 621 -1.45 -2.10 6.46
C PHE A 621 -2.48 -3.18 6.22
N PHE A 622 -2.12 -4.22 5.46
CA PHE A 622 -2.91 -5.43 5.30
C PHE A 622 -2.10 -6.66 5.67
N ALA A 623 -2.79 -7.69 6.15
CA ALA A 623 -2.27 -9.04 6.23
C ALA A 623 -3.36 -10.02 5.79
N GLY A 624 -3.04 -10.89 4.85
CA GLY A 624 -4.01 -11.84 4.33
C GLY A 624 -3.39 -13.05 3.65
N THR A 625 -4.24 -13.96 3.23
CA THR A 625 -3.86 -15.15 2.47
C THR A 625 -4.20 -14.98 1.00
N VAL A 626 -3.29 -15.36 0.11
CA VAL A 626 -3.52 -15.39 -1.33
C VAL A 626 -3.88 -16.81 -1.74
N SER A 627 -5.06 -16.96 -2.35
CA SER A 627 -5.58 -18.23 -2.81
C SER A 627 -5.15 -18.53 -4.25
N ASP A 628 -5.16 -19.81 -4.61
CA ASP A 628 -4.93 -20.27 -5.97
C ASP A 628 -5.96 -19.70 -6.96
N ASP A 629 -7.22 -19.56 -6.53
CA ASP A 629 -8.29 -18.92 -7.30
C ASP A 629 -9.34 -18.32 -6.37
N PHE A 630 -9.33 -17.02 -6.20
CA PHE A 630 -10.34 -16.30 -5.40
C PHE A 630 -11.77 -16.38 -5.96
N ASP A 631 -11.92 -16.70 -7.24
CA ASP A 631 -13.24 -16.80 -7.91
C ASP A 631 -13.83 -18.20 -7.79
N ALA A 632 -13.05 -19.18 -7.33
CA ALA A 632 -13.57 -20.52 -7.03
C ALA A 632 -14.56 -20.50 -5.87
N ALA A 633 -15.44 -21.48 -5.83
CA ALA A 633 -16.39 -21.64 -4.72
C ALA A 633 -15.64 -21.73 -3.38
N GLY A 634 -16.00 -20.87 -2.43
CA GLY A 634 -15.33 -20.75 -1.14
C GLY A 634 -14.03 -19.92 -1.16
N GLY A 635 -13.68 -19.25 -2.28
CA GLY A 635 -12.51 -18.37 -2.38
C GLY A 635 -11.18 -19.09 -2.65
N GLY A 636 -11.22 -20.35 -3.10
CA GLY A 636 -10.04 -21.14 -3.44
C GLY A 636 -9.27 -21.69 -2.24
N THR A 637 -8.05 -22.15 -2.48
CA THR A 637 -7.14 -22.69 -1.45
C THR A 637 -5.99 -21.73 -1.21
N PRO A 638 -5.71 -21.30 0.03
CA PRO A 638 -4.55 -20.46 0.33
C PRO A 638 -3.24 -21.14 -0.07
N VAL A 639 -2.35 -20.41 -0.75
CA VAL A 639 -1.04 -20.90 -1.20
C VAL A 639 0.12 -20.08 -0.67
N MET A 640 -0.14 -18.82 -0.33
CA MET A 640 0.85 -17.92 0.27
C MET A 640 0.19 -16.84 1.14
N VAL A 641 1.02 -16.02 1.78
CA VAL A 641 0.59 -14.85 2.56
C VAL A 641 1.06 -13.58 1.86
N ASP A 642 0.25 -12.51 1.91
CA ASP A 642 0.65 -11.16 1.51
C ASP A 642 0.59 -10.23 2.73
N LEU A 643 1.68 -9.49 2.96
CA LEU A 643 1.86 -8.53 4.04
C LEU A 643 2.15 -7.15 3.43
N VAL A 644 1.15 -6.29 3.42
CA VAL A 644 1.19 -4.96 2.81
C VAL A 644 1.57 -3.92 3.85
N SER A 645 2.55 -3.07 3.53
CA SER A 645 2.95 -1.95 4.37
C SER A 645 2.21 -0.67 3.99
N ALA A 646 1.88 0.14 4.98
CA ALA A 646 1.45 1.51 4.74
C ALA A 646 2.61 2.36 4.22
N GLY A 647 2.30 3.45 3.51
CA GLY A 647 3.29 4.44 3.09
C GLY A 647 3.98 5.11 4.28
N VAL A 648 5.26 5.43 4.12
CA VAL A 648 6.04 6.09 5.19
C VAL A 648 5.42 7.44 5.57
N SER A 649 4.94 8.20 4.59
CA SER A 649 4.36 9.53 4.80
C SER A 649 3.18 9.87 3.88
N SER A 650 3.00 9.15 2.77
CA SER A 650 1.91 9.39 1.81
C SER A 650 0.54 9.36 2.47
N ASP A 651 -0.44 10.06 1.89
CA ASP A 651 -1.79 10.08 2.44
C ASP A 651 -2.39 8.67 2.47
N SER A 652 -3.25 8.40 3.44
CA SER A 652 -3.77 7.04 3.63
C SER A 652 -4.85 6.71 2.59
N PHE A 653 -4.99 5.43 2.26
CA PHE A 653 -6.06 4.95 1.36
C PHE A 653 -7.45 5.38 1.84
N PHE A 654 -7.68 5.38 3.14
CA PHE A 654 -8.93 5.89 3.72
C PHE A 654 -9.14 7.37 3.42
N SER A 655 -8.11 8.23 3.57
CA SER A 655 -8.21 9.66 3.25
C SER A 655 -8.61 9.88 1.79
N TYR A 656 -7.98 9.15 0.86
CA TYR A 656 -8.28 9.22 -0.56
C TYR A 656 -9.73 8.81 -0.87
N LEU A 657 -10.16 7.63 -0.43
CA LEU A 657 -11.53 7.15 -0.66
C LEU A 657 -12.59 8.00 0.05
N LYS A 658 -12.30 8.51 1.25
CA LYS A 658 -13.20 9.44 1.94
C LYS A 658 -13.43 10.72 1.15
N SER A 659 -12.37 11.29 0.59
CA SER A 659 -12.49 12.48 -0.26
C SER A 659 -13.38 12.22 -1.47
N ALA A 660 -13.19 11.10 -2.15
CA ALA A 660 -14.02 10.67 -3.27
C ALA A 660 -15.48 10.38 -2.87
N ALA A 661 -15.67 9.68 -1.74
CA ALA A 661 -16.98 9.30 -1.21
C ALA A 661 -17.85 10.50 -0.81
N GLY A 662 -17.25 11.65 -0.52
CA GLY A 662 -17.97 12.92 -0.25
C GLY A 662 -18.91 13.33 -1.39
N SER A 663 -18.65 12.89 -2.61
CA SER A 663 -19.51 13.10 -3.79
C SER A 663 -20.55 11.99 -4.02
N MET A 664 -20.53 10.89 -3.25
CA MET A 664 -21.30 9.66 -3.49
C MET A 664 -22.60 9.58 -2.66
N GLY A 665 -22.97 10.61 -1.91
CA GLY A 665 -24.19 10.61 -1.09
C GLY A 665 -24.17 9.53 0.00
N ASP A 666 -25.26 8.80 0.17
CA ASP A 666 -25.43 7.78 1.24
C ASP A 666 -24.40 6.63 1.16
N ILE A 667 -23.85 6.36 -0.03
CA ILE A 667 -22.78 5.34 -0.22
C ILE A 667 -21.51 5.73 0.55
N GLY A 668 -21.27 7.02 0.75
CA GLY A 668 -20.18 7.50 1.59
C GLY A 668 -20.16 6.92 3.01
N THR A 669 -21.32 6.51 3.53
CA THR A 669 -21.44 5.84 4.84
C THR A 669 -20.76 4.47 4.90
N LEU A 670 -20.50 3.83 3.76
CA LEU A 670 -19.68 2.59 3.70
C LEU A 670 -18.18 2.88 3.92
N VAL A 671 -17.78 4.12 3.74
CA VAL A 671 -16.38 4.56 3.85
C VAL A 671 -16.14 5.24 5.19
N SER A 672 -16.98 6.20 5.60
CA SER A 672 -16.75 6.98 6.81
C SER A 672 -18.04 7.36 7.53
N TYR A 673 -17.91 7.59 8.84
CA TYR A 673 -18.98 8.09 9.70
C TYR A 673 -18.48 9.32 10.47
N PRO A 674 -19.11 10.50 10.32
CA PRO A 674 -18.74 11.68 11.10
C PRO A 674 -19.23 11.54 12.55
N LEU A 675 -18.31 11.63 13.50
CA LEU A 675 -18.57 11.57 14.93
C LEU A 675 -18.19 12.88 15.59
N ALA A 676 -19.17 13.55 16.20
CA ALA A 676 -18.98 14.77 16.98
C ALA A 676 -18.96 14.42 18.48
N ILE A 677 -17.85 14.67 19.16
CA ILE A 677 -17.64 14.35 20.57
C ILE A 677 -17.56 15.64 21.37
N PRO A 678 -18.52 15.93 22.26
CA PRO A 678 -18.40 17.07 23.15
C PRO A 678 -17.34 16.77 24.24
N VAL A 679 -16.32 17.61 24.34
CA VAL A 679 -15.26 17.49 25.34
C VAL A 679 -15.28 18.70 26.25
N THR A 680 -15.47 18.48 27.54
CA THR A 680 -15.57 19.55 28.55
C THR A 680 -14.33 20.46 28.50
N GLY A 681 -14.55 21.75 28.36
CA GLY A 681 -13.49 22.77 28.30
C GLY A 681 -12.81 22.93 26.94
N LEU A 682 -13.06 22.04 25.97
CA LEU A 682 -12.42 22.05 24.63
C LEU A 682 -13.44 22.22 23.48
N GLY A 683 -14.76 22.18 23.82
CA GLY A 683 -15.80 22.19 22.79
C GLY A 683 -15.95 20.85 22.07
N THR A 684 -16.48 20.89 20.84
CA THR A 684 -16.70 19.66 20.06
C THR A 684 -15.43 19.24 19.32
N VAL A 685 -15.06 17.99 19.46
CA VAL A 685 -14.04 17.29 18.68
C VAL A 685 -14.74 16.49 17.61
N ASN A 686 -14.44 16.75 16.35
CA ASN A 686 -15.01 16.04 15.22
C ASN A 686 -13.99 15.00 14.72
N LEU A 687 -14.45 13.78 14.53
CA LEU A 687 -13.68 12.68 13.95
C LEU A 687 -14.42 12.11 12.73
N ASP A 688 -13.69 11.62 11.76
CA ASP A 688 -14.22 10.82 10.66
C ASP A 688 -13.83 9.37 10.90
N ILE A 689 -14.80 8.58 11.33
CA ILE A 689 -14.56 7.19 11.69
C ILE A 689 -14.39 6.35 10.43
N ASN A 690 -13.28 5.65 10.34
CA ASN A 690 -13.01 4.73 9.25
C ASN A 690 -13.93 3.51 9.34
N LEU A 691 -14.93 3.45 8.47
CA LEU A 691 -15.81 2.30 8.27
C LEU A 691 -15.37 1.43 7.09
N LEU A 692 -14.50 1.93 6.22
CA LEU A 692 -13.97 1.20 5.08
C LEU A 692 -13.35 -0.14 5.48
N ASP A 693 -12.57 -0.15 6.56
CA ASP A 693 -11.95 -1.37 7.08
C ASP A 693 -12.99 -2.48 7.29
N TYR A 694 -14.12 -2.15 7.91
CA TYR A 694 -15.18 -3.11 8.18
C TYR A 694 -15.95 -3.50 6.93
N THR A 695 -16.19 -2.55 6.04
CA THR A 695 -16.79 -2.80 4.73
C THR A 695 -15.94 -3.74 3.89
N MET A 696 -14.62 -3.62 3.96
CA MET A 696 -13.68 -4.49 3.24
C MET A 696 -13.49 -5.86 3.90
N GLY A 697 -13.89 -6.08 5.13
CA GLY A 697 -13.85 -7.41 5.75
C GLY A 697 -13.09 -7.53 7.06
N LYS A 698 -12.70 -6.41 7.69
CA LYS A 698 -12.16 -6.43 9.05
C LYS A 698 -13.15 -7.10 10.00
N ALA A 699 -12.65 -7.91 10.92
CA ALA A 699 -13.47 -8.61 11.90
C ALA A 699 -14.34 -7.64 12.71
N ALA A 700 -15.53 -8.11 13.10
CA ALA A 700 -16.48 -7.33 13.87
C ALA A 700 -15.82 -6.80 15.16
N PRO A 701 -15.90 -5.49 15.43
CA PRO A 701 -15.21 -4.90 16.55
C PRO A 701 -15.94 -5.21 17.87
N THR A 702 -15.16 -5.29 18.94
CA THR A 702 -15.66 -5.02 20.30
C THR A 702 -15.61 -3.51 20.55
N ILE A 703 -16.29 -3.05 21.61
CA ILE A 703 -16.23 -1.64 21.97
C ILE A 703 -14.79 -1.19 22.26
N ASP A 704 -13.99 -2.03 22.91
CA ASP A 704 -12.60 -1.70 23.24
C ASP A 704 -11.72 -1.66 22.01
N SER A 705 -11.89 -2.57 21.04
CA SER A 705 -11.13 -2.55 19.79
C SER A 705 -11.50 -1.35 18.90
N LEU A 706 -12.76 -0.92 18.90
CA LEU A 706 -13.20 0.28 18.19
C LEU A 706 -12.62 1.54 18.84
N LEU A 707 -12.65 1.65 20.16
CA LEU A 707 -12.05 2.76 20.89
C LEU A 707 -10.53 2.84 20.67
N GLU A 708 -9.82 1.70 20.63
CA GLU A 708 -8.39 1.67 20.29
C GLU A 708 -8.13 2.11 18.85
N GLN A 709 -8.98 1.79 17.89
CA GLN A 709 -8.89 2.30 16.53
C GLN A 709 -9.01 3.84 16.50
N LEU A 710 -9.91 4.42 17.30
CA LEU A 710 -10.11 5.86 17.37
C LEU A 710 -8.98 6.60 18.09
N ARG A 711 -8.17 5.93 18.89
CA ARG A 711 -7.15 6.54 19.76
C ARG A 711 -6.20 7.47 18.99
N VAL A 712 -5.73 7.04 17.83
CA VAL A 712 -4.77 7.80 17.01
C VAL A 712 -5.40 9.09 16.48
N GLN A 713 -6.62 9.00 15.91
CA GLN A 713 -7.35 10.15 15.40
C GLN A 713 -7.73 11.12 16.53
N LEU A 714 -8.23 10.58 17.64
CA LEU A 714 -8.64 11.37 18.81
C LEU A 714 -7.45 12.15 19.39
N ARG A 715 -6.28 11.50 19.49
CA ARG A 715 -5.05 12.13 19.95
C ARG A 715 -4.66 13.33 19.08
N GLY A 716 -4.67 13.15 17.77
CA GLY A 716 -4.39 14.23 16.81
C GLY A 716 -5.41 15.38 16.90
N ALA A 717 -6.70 15.05 16.98
CA ALA A 717 -7.77 16.04 17.09
C ALA A 717 -7.72 16.85 18.42
N LEU A 718 -7.38 16.21 19.53
CA LEU A 718 -7.20 16.89 20.82
C LEU A 718 -5.95 17.77 20.81
N ALA A 719 -4.86 17.32 20.21
CA ALA A 719 -3.67 18.15 20.02
C ALA A 719 -3.96 19.40 19.19
N ALA A 720 -4.72 19.26 18.10
CA ALA A 720 -5.19 20.38 17.28
C ALA A 720 -6.09 21.37 18.04
N LYS A 721 -6.74 20.92 19.12
CA LYS A 721 -7.50 21.78 20.06
C LYS A 721 -6.62 22.43 21.14
N GLY A 722 -5.30 22.24 21.08
CA GLY A 722 -4.34 22.87 21.99
C GLY A 722 -4.11 22.08 23.29
N VAL A 723 -4.49 20.81 23.37
CA VAL A 723 -4.14 19.97 24.54
C VAL A 723 -2.61 19.75 24.53
N PRO A 724 -1.91 20.11 25.62
CA PRO A 724 -0.46 19.91 25.71
C PRO A 724 -0.07 18.45 25.56
N GLU A 725 1.07 18.19 24.91
CA GLU A 725 1.58 16.82 24.64
C GLU A 725 1.58 15.94 25.88
N ALA A 726 2.05 16.46 27.03
CA ALA A 726 2.10 15.76 28.32
C ALA A 726 0.72 15.35 28.87
N GLN A 727 -0.38 15.93 28.36
CA GLN A 727 -1.75 15.66 28.82
C GLN A 727 -2.57 14.87 27.79
N LEU A 728 -2.08 14.71 26.58
CA LEU A 728 -2.85 14.10 25.48
C LEU A 728 -3.34 12.69 25.83
N ASP A 729 -2.47 11.82 26.29
CA ASP A 729 -2.83 10.42 26.55
C ASP A 729 -3.86 10.29 27.68
N ALA A 730 -3.74 11.10 28.74
CA ALA A 730 -4.73 11.15 29.81
C ALA A 730 -6.09 11.67 29.32
N THR A 731 -6.08 12.72 28.47
CA THR A 731 -7.31 13.29 27.89
C THR A 731 -7.97 12.29 26.93
N VAL A 732 -7.19 11.61 26.10
CA VAL A 732 -7.69 10.54 25.22
C VAL A 732 -8.37 9.45 26.04
N ALA A 733 -7.73 8.96 27.11
CA ALA A 733 -8.30 7.92 27.97
C ALA A 733 -9.62 8.37 28.62
N ALA A 734 -9.71 9.62 29.06
CA ALA A 734 -10.95 10.16 29.64
C ALA A 734 -12.08 10.23 28.60
N VAL A 735 -11.81 10.68 27.38
CA VAL A 735 -12.81 10.72 26.29
C VAL A 735 -13.24 9.31 25.91
N GLN A 736 -12.31 8.36 25.78
CA GLN A 736 -12.63 6.95 25.50
C GLN A 736 -13.51 6.33 26.59
N ALA A 737 -13.24 6.62 27.86
CA ALA A 737 -14.10 6.15 28.97
C ALA A 737 -15.53 6.73 28.87
N GLY A 738 -15.68 7.98 28.48
CA GLY A 738 -16.98 8.60 28.23
C GLY A 738 -17.72 7.95 27.07
N LEU A 739 -17.05 7.67 25.94
CA LEU A 739 -17.61 6.98 24.79
C LEU A 739 -18.02 5.53 25.15
N LYS A 740 -17.20 4.83 25.95
CA LYS A 740 -17.49 3.47 26.40
C LYS A 740 -18.76 3.40 27.25
N ALA A 741 -19.02 4.43 28.05
CA ALA A 741 -20.22 4.55 28.87
C ALA A 741 -21.47 5.02 28.08
N SER A 742 -21.30 5.49 26.85
CA SER A 742 -22.38 6.01 26.01
C SER A 742 -23.17 4.87 25.37
N THR A 743 -24.48 4.80 25.70
CA THR A 743 -25.40 3.86 25.05
C THR A 743 -25.61 4.19 23.56
N ASP A 744 -25.60 5.46 23.20
CA ASP A 744 -25.75 5.91 21.81
C ASP A 744 -24.52 5.55 20.95
N PHE A 745 -23.31 5.66 21.49
CA PHE A 745 -22.09 5.23 20.81
C PHE A 745 -22.14 3.71 20.52
N SER A 746 -22.53 2.91 21.53
CA SER A 746 -22.61 1.46 21.37
C SER A 746 -23.74 1.04 20.42
N ALA A 747 -24.91 1.66 20.49
CA ALA A 747 -26.05 1.30 19.67
C ALA A 747 -25.89 1.74 18.20
N THR A 748 -25.27 2.88 17.95
CA THR A 748 -25.10 3.44 16.60
C THR A 748 -23.81 2.99 15.94
N LEU A 749 -22.67 3.49 16.39
CA LEU A 749 -21.40 3.32 15.69
C LEU A 749 -20.86 1.88 15.78
N LEU A 750 -20.84 1.30 17.00
CA LEU A 750 -20.41 -0.08 17.16
C LEU A 750 -21.32 -1.05 16.40
N GLY A 751 -22.64 -0.86 16.51
CA GLY A 751 -23.61 -1.67 15.76
C GLY A 751 -23.42 -1.54 14.24
N LEU A 752 -23.19 -0.35 13.72
CA LEU A 752 -22.91 -0.11 12.30
C LEU A 752 -21.63 -0.84 11.85
N ALA A 753 -20.54 -0.68 12.56
CA ALA A 753 -19.28 -1.34 12.24
C ALA A 753 -19.40 -2.88 12.26
N GLN A 754 -20.16 -3.43 13.22
CA GLN A 754 -20.46 -4.87 13.28
C GLN A 754 -21.29 -5.34 12.08
N GLN A 755 -22.29 -4.56 11.65
CA GLN A 755 -23.10 -4.89 10.48
C GLN A 755 -22.30 -4.86 9.17
N LEU A 756 -21.39 -3.88 9.02
CA LEU A 756 -20.49 -3.80 7.87
C LEU A 756 -19.50 -4.96 7.83
N SER A 757 -18.92 -5.33 8.97
CA SER A 757 -18.09 -6.55 9.06
C SER A 757 -18.82 -7.81 8.63
N GLY A 758 -20.13 -7.88 8.91
CA GLY A 758 -20.99 -8.99 8.51
C GLY A 758 -21.19 -9.14 7.01
N LEU A 759 -20.75 -8.16 6.19
CA LEU A 759 -20.75 -8.29 4.72
C LEU A 759 -19.83 -9.39 4.24
N GLY A 760 -18.72 -9.66 4.96
CA GLY A 760 -17.79 -10.75 4.66
C GLY A 760 -17.15 -10.66 3.27
N ASN A 761 -16.92 -9.46 2.75
CA ASN A 761 -16.48 -9.23 1.38
C ASN A 761 -15.17 -9.93 1.03
N ASN A 762 -14.19 -9.96 1.96
CA ASN A 762 -12.85 -10.47 1.73
C ASN A 762 -12.38 -11.33 2.92
N PRO A 763 -12.90 -12.56 3.10
CA PRO A 763 -12.62 -13.37 4.28
C PRO A 763 -11.16 -13.85 4.40
N TRP A 764 -10.38 -13.75 3.33
CA TRP A 764 -8.95 -14.03 3.29
C TRP A 764 -8.11 -12.92 3.94
N ILE A 765 -8.62 -11.67 4.04
CA ILE A 765 -7.93 -10.58 4.73
C ILE A 765 -8.13 -10.75 6.25
N LYS A 766 -7.02 -10.79 7.00
CA LYS A 766 -7.01 -11.00 8.45
C LYS A 766 -6.70 -9.73 9.24
N HIS A 767 -6.10 -8.74 8.59
CA HIS A 767 -5.86 -7.42 9.15
C HIS A 767 -6.06 -6.35 8.09
N LEU A 768 -6.69 -5.27 8.49
CA LEU A 768 -6.90 -4.05 7.71
C LEU A 768 -6.69 -2.84 8.60
N ASN A 769 -5.91 -1.88 8.13
CA ASN A 769 -5.81 -0.55 8.68
C ASN A 769 -5.54 0.42 7.52
N THR A 770 -6.64 0.89 6.92
CA THR A 770 -6.58 1.77 5.74
C THR A 770 -6.33 3.24 6.10
N ASP A 771 -6.34 3.61 7.38
CA ASP A 771 -5.99 4.95 7.88
C ASP A 771 -4.66 4.91 8.65
N ALA A 772 -3.60 4.54 7.97
CA ALA A 772 -2.28 4.40 8.58
C ALA A 772 -1.18 4.97 7.68
N GLN A 773 -0.12 5.43 8.33
CA GLN A 773 1.20 5.70 7.78
C GLN A 773 2.23 4.99 8.65
N GLY A 774 3.35 4.57 8.06
CA GLY A 774 4.38 3.89 8.84
C GLY A 774 5.28 2.97 8.02
N TYR A 775 5.75 1.92 8.65
CA TYR A 775 6.65 0.94 8.04
C TYR A 775 6.50 -0.43 8.72
N THR A 776 7.09 -1.45 8.13
CA THR A 776 7.02 -2.81 8.66
C THR A 776 8.40 -3.36 8.98
N VAL A 777 8.56 -3.95 10.16
CA VAL A 777 9.76 -4.70 10.57
C VAL A 777 9.46 -6.19 10.55
N VAL A 778 10.30 -6.95 9.87
CA VAL A 778 10.20 -8.41 9.74
C VAL A 778 11.32 -9.08 10.49
N THR A 779 10.97 -10.03 11.34
CA THR A 779 11.90 -10.95 11.98
C THR A 779 11.63 -12.36 11.47
N LEU A 780 12.64 -12.95 10.79
CA LEU A 780 12.61 -14.32 10.27
C LEU A 780 13.41 -15.25 11.15
N THR A 781 12.83 -16.40 11.43
CA THR A 781 13.51 -17.57 12.00
C THR A 781 13.13 -18.80 11.20
N PRO A 782 13.79 -19.96 11.34
CA PRO A 782 13.36 -21.20 10.64
C PRO A 782 11.91 -21.59 10.91
N GLY A 783 11.37 -21.29 12.10
CA GLY A 783 10.01 -21.70 12.49
C GLY A 783 8.92 -20.70 12.18
N LYS A 784 9.24 -19.41 12.05
CA LYS A 784 8.22 -18.36 11.84
C LYS A 784 8.79 -17.09 11.23
N LEU A 785 7.90 -16.37 10.54
CA LEU A 785 8.02 -14.98 10.16
C LEU A 785 7.12 -14.14 11.08
N VAL A 786 7.67 -13.09 11.66
CA VAL A 786 6.92 -12.12 12.46
C VAL A 786 7.08 -10.74 11.82
N ALA A 787 5.99 -10.16 11.36
CA ALA A 787 5.93 -8.80 10.84
C ALA A 787 5.27 -7.87 11.86
N GLN A 788 5.92 -6.76 12.17
CA GLN A 788 5.40 -5.69 13.02
C GLN A 788 5.04 -4.48 12.16
N PHE A 789 3.76 -4.24 11.98
CA PHE A 789 3.22 -3.03 11.37
C PHE A 789 3.33 -1.88 12.38
N LYS A 790 4.26 -0.96 12.13
CA LYS A 790 4.53 0.19 13.01
C LYS A 790 3.85 1.43 12.47
N GLN A 791 2.62 1.68 12.96
CA GLN A 791 1.86 2.88 12.62
C GLN A 791 2.47 4.10 13.33
N VAL A 792 2.70 5.19 12.58
CA VAL A 792 3.18 6.45 13.13
C VAL A 792 2.04 7.37 13.55
N ASN A 793 2.30 8.25 14.51
CA ASN A 793 1.40 9.35 14.85
C ASN A 793 1.38 10.36 13.70
N LYS A 794 0.19 10.92 13.41
CA LYS A 794 0.04 11.96 12.38
C LYS A 794 0.67 13.28 12.86
N LEU A 795 1.01 14.13 11.91
CA LEU A 795 1.53 15.48 12.13
C LEU A 795 0.56 16.31 12.98
N ILE A 796 1.09 17.11 13.88
CA ILE A 796 0.34 18.05 14.70
C ILE A 796 0.70 19.48 14.25
N GLY A 797 -0.19 20.13 13.54
CA GLY A 797 0.11 21.40 12.89
C GLY A 797 1.23 21.22 11.85
N THR A 798 2.39 21.82 12.07
CA THR A 798 3.58 21.68 11.21
C THR A 798 4.76 20.99 11.90
N ALA A 799 4.54 20.45 13.11
CA ALA A 799 5.57 19.80 13.93
C ALA A 799 5.38 18.28 13.96
N ALA A 800 6.44 17.53 13.74
CA ALA A 800 6.44 16.08 13.92
C ALA A 800 6.24 15.75 15.42
N PRO A 801 5.40 14.75 15.77
CA PRO A 801 5.19 14.32 17.15
C PRO A 801 6.49 13.80 17.78
N SER A 802 6.68 14.06 19.08
CA SER A 802 7.84 13.54 19.83
C SER A 802 7.77 12.02 19.99
N ASN A 803 6.58 11.46 20.17
CA ASN A 803 6.34 10.02 20.11
C ASN A 803 5.97 9.63 18.68
N VAL A 804 6.93 9.04 17.96
CA VAL A 804 6.73 8.68 16.56
C VAL A 804 5.76 7.51 16.40
N ILE A 805 5.91 6.45 17.21
CA ILE A 805 5.10 5.22 17.05
C ILE A 805 3.80 5.33 17.81
N ALA A 806 2.70 5.28 17.08
CA ALA A 806 1.33 5.31 17.61
C ALA A 806 0.87 3.93 18.08
N ARG A 807 1.15 2.90 17.27
CA ARG A 807 0.69 1.52 17.49
C ARG A 807 1.60 0.53 16.76
N VAL A 808 1.74 -0.66 17.34
CA VAL A 808 2.36 -1.83 16.69
C VAL A 808 1.33 -2.94 16.61
N THR A 809 1.12 -3.46 15.41
CA THR A 809 0.30 -4.67 15.18
C THR A 809 1.20 -5.78 14.68
N THR A 810 1.06 -6.98 15.21
CA THR A 810 1.94 -8.11 14.88
C THR A 810 1.20 -9.12 14.02
N ALA A 811 1.79 -9.47 12.87
CA ALA A 811 1.34 -10.55 12.00
C ALA A 811 2.37 -11.69 12.04
N THR A 812 1.91 -12.91 12.31
CA THR A 812 2.78 -14.09 12.42
C THR A 812 2.38 -15.15 11.40
N VAL A 813 3.36 -15.59 10.62
CA VAL A 813 3.25 -16.73 9.69
C VAL A 813 4.12 -17.86 10.23
N THR A 814 3.52 -19.04 10.46
CA THR A 814 4.24 -20.23 10.90
C THR A 814 4.75 -21.02 9.68
N ALA A 815 5.98 -21.51 9.73
CA ALA A 815 6.53 -22.34 8.66
C ALA A 815 5.65 -23.57 8.41
N GLY A 816 5.40 -23.87 7.14
CA GLY A 816 4.51 -24.96 6.70
C GLY A 816 3.05 -24.55 6.54
N ALA A 817 2.66 -23.34 6.88
CA ALA A 817 1.28 -22.87 6.78
C ALA A 817 1.15 -21.63 5.88
N ALA A 818 0.26 -21.68 4.88
CA ALA A 818 -0.17 -20.51 4.13
C ALA A 818 -1.28 -19.78 4.91
N ALA A 819 -0.95 -19.30 6.10
CA ALA A 819 -1.88 -18.66 7.02
C ALA A 819 -1.16 -17.60 7.85
N VAL A 820 -1.88 -16.54 8.21
CA VAL A 820 -1.39 -15.45 9.06
C VAL A 820 -2.29 -15.27 10.28
N VAL A 821 -1.66 -15.10 11.44
CA VAL A 821 -2.33 -14.78 12.71
C VAL A 821 -1.92 -13.36 13.09
N VAL A 822 -2.91 -12.53 13.45
CA VAL A 822 -2.68 -11.12 13.81
C VAL A 822 -3.04 -10.88 15.27
N SER A 823 -2.18 -10.12 15.98
CA SER A 823 -2.33 -9.79 17.40
C SER A 823 -1.90 -8.35 17.70
#